data_30217ba8bd69c3f23d3eb6f8f469e67c
#
_entry.id   30217ba8bd69c3f23d3eb6f8f469e67c
#
_cell.length_a   1.000
_cell.length_b   1.000
_cell.length_c   1.000
_cell.angle_alpha   90.00
_cell.angle_beta   90.00
_cell.angle_gamma   90.00
#
_symmetry.space_group_name_H-M   'P 1'
#
loop_
_entity.id
_entity.type
_entity.pdbx_description
1 polymer ?
#
loop_
_entity_poly.entity_id
_entity_poly.type
_entity_poly.pdbx_seq_one_letter_code
_entity_poly.pdbx_strand_id
1 'polypeptide(L)'
;MRLVHALALPLLAVAAAAVAAEDAPVFVTAHYRDQAQLRRIAPQFQHLIVDRTARTVRVEASPDDIAALRRAGLRVEVDAAATAQLQRMQAAMAKAPLMGPASIPGYACYRTVEETYATMDDLAAAKPQLAQLRNIGPSWEKSRNAAAGYEMRVLRISNTATDAALPNKPTMVVLGSIHAREYTPAELLTRFAEWLVNGYGNDAEATWLVDNFAFQFVLQANPDGRKKAEAGASWRKNTDNANGSCSASSIGVDLNRNFPFHWNGAGGSSGNACAETYRGPSSASEPETQNLVRLIAGTRNANGVYTGGLFPDRRGDATSSPAPDDYQGLFFDIHSYSQLVLWSWGDTTAPAPNSTALQTLGRRLAYFNNYRPQQSNELYPTDGTTDDTMYGLLGVPSYTIELGVAFFESCSSFQNSTLPNNLRALRYAARNLQAPYRYPAGPDTQSVSASAATVPAGTPVTITASVSDATFNQSNGTEAVQNIASASAYLDAPPWAPGASAIAMSASDGSYNASAETVTLSLSTAGLSPGVHTVYVQATDAAGKPGTPNAVRFTVSGSGGNAPPVANFTSSASGLTVAFNDTSSDSDGSIVSRSWNFGDGTTSTAASPSKTYAAAGSYTVTLTVTDDDGATNTKTASVTVGTGGVQTYSNATDVNIPDNNATGATSSIAVSGRSGNAPADAKVSVNIQHPYRGDLVVDLIAPDGTAYNLHNRSGTSADHVIITDRVIDLSSETLNGTWKLRAIDRASQDVGYINSWSLTF
;
A
#
# COMPACT_ATOMS: atom_id res chain seq x y z
N MET A 1 0.45 -20.82 72.08
CA MET A 1 0.13 -21.99 71.26
C MET A 1 -0.41 -21.49 69.90
N ARG A 2 0.43 -21.62 68.91
CA ARG A 2 0.24 -21.84 67.45
C ARG A 2 -1.09 -21.32 66.85
N LEU A 3 -1.08 -20.24 66.08
CA LEU A 3 -0.75 -20.02 64.66
C LEU A 3 -1.58 -20.86 63.69
N VAL A 4 -2.43 -20.24 62.92
CA VAL A 4 -2.58 -20.47 61.47
C VAL A 4 -2.92 -19.13 60.80
N HIS A 5 -1.99 -18.56 60.05
CA HIS A 5 -2.23 -17.58 59.01
C HIS A 5 -1.93 -18.30 57.70
N ALA A 6 -2.88 -18.44 56.84
CA ALA A 6 -2.62 -18.58 55.41
C ALA A 6 -3.88 -18.41 54.58
N LEU A 7 -3.73 -17.75 53.46
CA LEU A 7 -4.53 -17.72 52.22
C LEU A 7 -5.78 -16.82 52.18
N ALA A 8 -5.53 -15.61 51.73
CA ALA A 8 -6.50 -14.82 51.00
C ALA A 8 -5.77 -13.98 49.97
N LEU A 9 -5.52 -14.51 48.78
CA LEU A 9 -5.32 -13.87 47.47
C LEU A 9 -5.13 -14.98 46.47
N PRO A 10 -6.09 -15.24 45.62
CA PRO A 10 -6.21 -14.67 44.26
C PRO A 10 -7.67 -14.71 43.72
N LEU A 11 -8.53 -13.83 44.16
CA LEU A 11 -9.89 -13.75 43.58
C LEU A 11 -10.16 -12.43 42.85
N LEU A 12 -9.26 -11.43 42.98
CA LEU A 12 -9.48 -10.13 42.29
C LEU A 12 -9.04 -10.11 40.82
N ALA A 13 -8.16 -11.00 40.37
CA ALA A 13 -7.68 -11.00 39.00
C ALA A 13 -8.66 -11.61 37.99
N VAL A 14 -9.57 -12.49 38.45
CA VAL A 14 -10.56 -13.15 37.58
C VAL A 14 -11.79 -12.27 37.31
N ALA A 15 -12.14 -11.37 38.24
CA ALA A 15 -13.28 -10.48 38.09
C ALA A 15 -13.01 -9.31 37.09
N ALA A 16 -11.76 -8.84 36.99
CA ALA A 16 -11.40 -7.77 36.05
C ALA A 16 -11.36 -8.27 34.59
N ALA A 17 -11.02 -9.53 34.35
CA ALA A 17 -11.03 -10.11 33.00
C ALA A 17 -12.44 -10.47 32.52
N ALA A 18 -13.39 -10.74 33.42
CA ALA A 18 -14.77 -11.05 33.05
C ALA A 18 -15.60 -9.79 32.73
N VAL A 19 -15.33 -8.64 33.36
CA VAL A 19 -15.99 -7.37 33.07
C VAL A 19 -15.53 -6.79 31.72
N ALA A 20 -14.31 -7.05 31.28
CA ALA A 20 -13.82 -6.59 29.97
C ALA A 20 -14.39 -7.40 28.78
N ALA A 21 -15.00 -8.55 29.00
CA ALA A 21 -15.58 -9.41 27.95
C ALA A 21 -17.05 -9.08 27.64
N GLU A 22 -17.78 -8.41 28.53
CA GLU A 22 -19.18 -8.02 28.30
C GLU A 22 -19.34 -6.76 27.43
N ASP A 23 -18.33 -5.90 27.33
CA ASP A 23 -18.36 -4.64 26.58
C ASP A 23 -17.73 -4.70 25.18
N ALA A 24 -17.19 -5.85 24.77
CA ALA A 24 -16.56 -6.00 23.46
C ALA A 24 -17.59 -5.94 22.33
N PRO A 25 -17.32 -5.19 21.23
CA PRO A 25 -18.23 -5.12 20.09
C PRO A 25 -18.40 -6.50 19.43
N VAL A 26 -19.60 -6.74 18.92
CA VAL A 26 -19.97 -7.96 18.21
C VAL A 26 -20.56 -7.64 16.84
N PHE A 27 -20.42 -8.55 15.88
CA PHE A 27 -21.16 -8.43 14.64
C PHE A 27 -22.61 -8.80 14.83
N VAL A 28 -23.53 -7.95 14.37
CA VAL A 28 -24.96 -8.19 14.40
C VAL A 28 -25.58 -8.04 13.02
N THR A 29 -26.63 -8.84 12.76
CA THR A 29 -27.54 -8.63 11.64
C THR A 29 -28.85 -8.10 12.21
N ALA A 30 -29.25 -6.90 11.77
CA ALA A 30 -30.48 -6.26 12.20
C ALA A 30 -31.47 -6.16 11.03
N HIS A 31 -32.72 -6.60 11.25
CA HIS A 31 -33.77 -6.60 10.23
C HIS A 31 -34.58 -5.31 10.30
N TYR A 32 -34.66 -4.55 9.19
CA TYR A 32 -35.46 -3.34 9.07
C TYR A 32 -36.71 -3.59 8.21
N ARG A 33 -37.75 -2.78 8.43
CA ARG A 33 -39.05 -2.90 7.74
C ARG A 33 -39.06 -2.22 6.38
N ASP A 34 -38.52 -1.01 6.32
CA ASP A 34 -38.58 -0.13 5.17
C ASP A 34 -37.39 0.83 5.12
N GLN A 35 -37.24 1.52 4.00
CA GLN A 35 -36.13 2.45 3.76
C GLN A 35 -36.16 3.67 4.72
N ALA A 36 -37.33 4.08 5.20
CA ALA A 36 -37.43 5.19 6.14
C ALA A 36 -36.87 4.80 7.52
N GLN A 37 -37.12 3.56 7.97
CA GLN A 37 -36.50 3.01 9.18
C GLN A 37 -34.98 2.92 9.02
N LEU A 38 -34.48 2.42 7.89
CA LEU A 38 -33.05 2.33 7.61
C LEU A 38 -32.38 3.72 7.69
N ARG A 39 -32.92 4.73 6.98
CA ARG A 39 -32.39 6.10 6.99
C ARG A 39 -32.36 6.74 8.38
N ARG A 40 -33.30 6.38 9.25
CA ARG A 40 -33.37 6.91 10.62
C ARG A 40 -32.29 6.32 11.53
N ILE A 41 -31.91 5.07 11.34
CA ILE A 41 -30.90 4.38 12.16
C ILE A 41 -29.48 4.55 11.61
N ALA A 42 -29.34 4.60 10.29
CA ALA A 42 -28.03 4.60 9.63
C ALA A 42 -27.06 5.66 10.14
N PRO A 43 -27.48 6.91 10.45
CA PRO A 43 -26.58 7.94 10.99
C PRO A 43 -25.96 7.61 12.36
N GLN A 44 -26.51 6.62 13.08
CA GLN A 44 -25.99 6.17 14.38
C GLN A 44 -24.82 5.20 14.23
N PHE A 45 -24.65 4.62 13.02
CA PHE A 45 -23.65 3.63 12.69
C PHE A 45 -22.81 4.13 11.53
N GLN A 46 -21.53 3.94 11.60
CA GLN A 46 -20.60 4.53 10.63
C GLN A 46 -20.40 3.68 9.39
N HIS A 47 -20.63 2.37 9.50
CA HIS A 47 -20.48 1.43 8.40
C HIS A 47 -21.55 0.35 8.49
N LEU A 48 -22.32 0.22 7.42
CA LEU A 48 -23.42 -0.71 7.33
C LEU A 48 -23.33 -1.51 6.04
N ILE A 49 -23.32 -2.81 6.12
CA ILE A 49 -23.58 -3.63 4.93
C ILE A 49 -25.09 -3.81 4.85
N VAL A 50 -25.70 -3.25 3.83
CA VAL A 50 -27.15 -3.28 3.63
C VAL A 50 -27.53 -4.30 2.58
N ASP A 51 -28.20 -5.36 2.96
CA ASP A 51 -28.92 -6.24 2.04
C ASP A 51 -30.37 -5.75 1.91
N ARG A 52 -30.67 -5.08 0.78
CA ARG A 52 -31.99 -4.51 0.52
C ARG A 52 -33.03 -5.58 0.15
N THR A 53 -32.60 -6.73 -0.37
CA THR A 53 -33.47 -7.84 -0.71
C THR A 53 -33.91 -8.57 0.55
N ALA A 54 -32.98 -8.92 1.40
CA ALA A 54 -33.24 -9.52 2.71
C ALA A 54 -33.76 -8.50 3.75
N ARG A 55 -33.69 -7.20 3.46
CA ARG A 55 -33.96 -6.08 4.39
C ARG A 55 -33.17 -6.21 5.68
N THR A 56 -31.89 -6.47 5.58
CA THR A 56 -30.99 -6.57 6.72
C THR A 56 -29.86 -5.54 6.63
N VAL A 57 -29.38 -5.16 7.80
CA VAL A 57 -28.10 -4.45 7.96
C VAL A 57 -27.18 -5.28 8.82
N ARG A 58 -25.95 -5.44 8.40
CA ARG A 58 -24.89 -6.04 9.19
C ARG A 58 -23.96 -4.94 9.67
N VAL A 59 -23.65 -4.95 10.97
CA VAL A 59 -22.84 -3.91 11.62
C VAL A 59 -22.05 -4.50 12.77
N GLU A 60 -20.85 -3.98 13.02
CA GLU A 60 -20.12 -4.15 14.27
C GLU A 60 -20.76 -3.22 15.31
N ALA A 61 -21.29 -3.78 16.40
CA ALA A 61 -22.13 -3.09 17.36
C ALA A 61 -21.67 -3.34 18.80
N SER A 62 -21.59 -2.27 19.58
CA SER A 62 -21.44 -2.32 21.02
C SER A 62 -22.77 -2.76 21.70
N PRO A 63 -22.78 -3.12 22.98
CA PRO A 63 -24.02 -3.35 23.74
C PRO A 63 -25.02 -2.19 23.65
N ASP A 64 -24.53 -0.96 23.69
CA ASP A 64 -25.36 0.25 23.56
C ASP A 64 -25.94 0.41 22.16
N ASP A 65 -25.19 0.08 21.12
CA ASP A 65 -25.65 0.06 19.73
C ASP A 65 -26.76 -0.98 19.54
N ILE A 66 -26.57 -2.19 20.08
CA ILE A 66 -27.57 -3.23 20.05
C ILE A 66 -28.86 -2.79 20.75
N ALA A 67 -28.73 -2.12 21.90
CA ALA A 67 -29.87 -1.55 22.61
C ALA A 67 -30.56 -0.45 21.80
N ALA A 68 -29.78 0.41 21.10
CA ALA A 68 -30.31 1.45 20.21
C ALA A 68 -31.07 0.87 19.02
N LEU A 69 -30.52 -0.13 18.34
CA LEU A 69 -31.18 -0.86 17.24
C LEU A 69 -32.52 -1.47 17.69
N ARG A 70 -32.53 -2.12 18.85
CA ARG A 70 -33.74 -2.72 19.42
C ARG A 70 -34.77 -1.67 19.79
N ARG A 71 -34.35 -0.54 20.40
CA ARG A 71 -35.26 0.61 20.69
C ARG A 71 -35.84 1.22 19.42
N ALA A 72 -35.08 1.22 18.33
CA ALA A 72 -35.56 1.64 17.02
C ALA A 72 -36.50 0.64 16.33
N GLY A 73 -36.79 -0.49 16.99
CA GLY A 73 -37.76 -1.51 16.54
C GLY A 73 -37.20 -2.50 15.52
N LEU A 74 -35.88 -2.71 15.49
CA LEU A 74 -35.24 -3.74 14.67
C LEU A 74 -35.13 -5.06 15.46
N ARG A 75 -35.26 -6.18 14.75
CA ARG A 75 -34.88 -7.49 15.26
C ARG A 75 -33.39 -7.65 15.05
N VAL A 76 -32.64 -7.85 16.12
CA VAL A 76 -31.16 -7.92 16.09
C VAL A 76 -30.73 -9.33 16.48
N GLU A 77 -29.93 -9.94 15.62
CA GLU A 77 -29.34 -11.27 15.77
C GLU A 77 -27.81 -11.13 15.79
N VAL A 78 -27.15 -11.80 16.74
CA VAL A 78 -25.67 -11.80 16.80
C VAL A 78 -25.13 -12.81 15.79
N ASP A 79 -24.22 -12.34 14.92
CA ASP A 79 -23.44 -13.21 14.05
C ASP A 79 -22.29 -13.82 14.86
N ALA A 80 -22.58 -14.99 15.48
CA ALA A 80 -21.62 -15.65 16.36
C ALA A 80 -20.33 -16.07 15.65
N ALA A 81 -20.39 -16.41 14.36
CA ALA A 81 -19.22 -16.84 13.60
C ALA A 81 -18.27 -15.66 13.33
N ALA A 82 -18.79 -14.54 12.84
CA ALA A 82 -18.02 -13.33 12.61
C ALA A 82 -17.49 -12.74 13.93
N THR A 83 -18.30 -12.71 14.97
CA THR A 83 -17.91 -12.27 16.31
C THR A 83 -16.78 -13.10 16.89
N ALA A 84 -16.87 -14.43 16.82
CA ALA A 84 -15.81 -15.33 17.29
C ALA A 84 -14.51 -15.18 16.47
N GLN A 85 -14.61 -14.86 15.18
CA GLN A 85 -13.46 -14.54 14.35
C GLN A 85 -12.80 -13.25 14.82
N LEU A 86 -13.56 -12.16 15.00
CA LEU A 86 -13.08 -10.88 15.51
C LEU A 86 -12.36 -11.05 16.86
N GLN A 87 -12.99 -11.74 17.80
CA GLN A 87 -12.42 -11.99 19.13
C GLN A 87 -11.13 -12.82 19.11
N ARG A 88 -11.06 -13.86 18.26
CA ARG A 88 -9.82 -14.63 18.07
C ARG A 88 -8.69 -13.75 17.54
N MET A 89 -9.01 -12.87 16.62
CA MET A 89 -8.04 -11.97 16.00
C MET A 89 -7.55 -10.91 17.00
N GLN A 90 -8.45 -10.30 17.77
CA GLN A 90 -8.10 -9.37 18.86
C GLN A 90 -7.23 -10.04 19.94
N ALA A 91 -7.56 -11.28 20.30
CA ALA A 91 -6.77 -12.06 21.25
C ALA A 91 -5.38 -12.44 20.72
N ALA A 92 -5.24 -12.66 19.41
CA ALA A 92 -3.95 -12.89 18.77
C ALA A 92 -3.08 -11.61 18.79
N MET A 93 -3.70 -10.46 18.51
CA MET A 93 -3.02 -9.14 18.56
C MET A 93 -2.55 -8.81 19.99
N ALA A 94 -3.39 -9.06 21.01
CA ALA A 94 -3.04 -8.81 22.40
C ALA A 94 -1.89 -9.70 22.94
N LYS A 95 -1.59 -10.81 22.28
CA LYS A 95 -0.52 -11.76 22.65
C LYS A 95 0.75 -11.60 21.80
N ALA A 96 0.71 -10.81 20.73
CA ALA A 96 1.84 -10.63 19.86
C ALA A 96 2.89 -9.72 20.53
N PRO A 97 4.19 -10.07 20.50
CA PRO A 97 5.24 -9.18 20.99
C PRO A 97 5.25 -7.89 20.15
N LEU A 98 5.42 -6.75 20.82
CA LEU A 98 5.44 -5.40 20.23
C LEU A 98 6.61 -5.16 19.25
N MET A 99 7.48 -6.13 19.03
CA MET A 99 8.65 -6.06 18.15
C MET A 99 8.90 -7.42 17.51
N GLY A 100 8.36 -7.62 16.31
CA GLY A 100 8.69 -8.73 15.43
C GLY A 100 8.71 -8.25 13.98
N PRO A 101 9.46 -8.90 13.08
CA PRO A 101 9.55 -8.47 11.70
C PRO A 101 8.21 -8.68 10.99
N ALA A 102 7.82 -7.65 10.25
CA ALA A 102 6.83 -7.64 9.18
C ALA A 102 5.38 -7.95 9.55
N SER A 103 4.55 -6.89 9.35
CA SER A 103 3.08 -6.92 9.30
C SER A 103 2.35 -6.81 10.65
N ILE A 104 1.07 -6.39 10.52
CA ILE A 104 0.20 -6.25 11.70
C ILE A 104 -0.07 -7.63 12.30
N PRO A 105 0.17 -7.85 13.61
CA PRO A 105 -0.03 -9.15 14.26
C PRO A 105 -1.42 -9.73 14.03
N GLY A 106 -1.48 -10.97 13.55
CA GLY A 106 -2.73 -11.63 13.16
C GLY A 106 -3.25 -11.28 11.76
N TYR A 107 -2.60 -10.33 11.08
CA TYR A 107 -2.99 -9.82 9.76
C TYR A 107 -1.77 -9.64 8.84
N ALA A 108 -1.06 -10.70 8.59
CA ALA A 108 0.24 -10.71 7.88
C ALA A 108 0.23 -10.13 6.46
N CYS A 109 -0.95 -9.85 5.89
CA CYS A 109 -1.09 -9.24 4.58
C CYS A 109 -1.15 -7.71 4.62
N TYR A 110 -1.22 -7.08 5.79
CA TYR A 110 -1.33 -5.63 5.94
C TYR A 110 -0.06 -5.08 6.58
N ARG A 111 0.51 -4.09 5.95
CA ARG A 111 1.69 -3.37 6.42
C ARG A 111 1.35 -2.42 7.56
N THR A 112 2.27 -2.26 8.48
CA THR A 112 2.28 -1.17 9.47
C THR A 112 2.54 0.18 8.78
N VAL A 113 2.43 1.28 9.53
CA VAL A 113 2.82 2.62 9.03
C VAL A 113 4.28 2.61 8.57
N GLU A 114 5.17 2.06 9.38
CA GLU A 114 6.61 2.02 9.11
C GLU A 114 6.93 1.18 7.88
N GLU A 115 6.30 0.01 7.73
CA GLU A 115 6.49 -0.85 6.56
C GLU A 115 5.90 -0.26 5.29
N THR A 116 4.78 0.46 5.40
CA THR A 116 4.21 1.23 4.29
C THR A 116 5.20 2.30 3.84
N TYR A 117 5.77 3.06 4.78
CA TYR A 117 6.76 4.10 4.48
C TYR A 117 8.07 3.52 3.93
N ALA A 118 8.54 2.39 4.48
CA ALA A 118 9.69 1.67 3.94
C ALA A 118 9.45 1.22 2.48
N THR A 119 8.26 0.70 2.17
CA THR A 119 7.90 0.35 0.79
C THR A 119 7.92 1.57 -0.14
N MET A 120 7.46 2.74 0.33
CA MET A 120 7.54 3.99 -0.46
C MET A 120 9.00 4.40 -0.70
N ASP A 121 9.86 4.29 0.33
CA ASP A 121 11.30 4.56 0.23
C ASP A 121 11.97 3.60 -0.76
N ASP A 122 11.66 2.31 -0.70
CA ASP A 122 12.20 1.28 -1.60
C ASP A 122 11.80 1.52 -3.07
N LEU A 123 10.53 1.84 -3.33
CA LEU A 123 10.06 2.16 -4.68
C LEU A 123 10.76 3.39 -5.26
N ALA A 124 10.92 4.45 -4.45
CA ALA A 124 11.59 5.68 -4.86
C ALA A 124 13.09 5.46 -5.09
N ALA A 125 13.74 4.65 -4.25
CA ALA A 125 15.15 4.31 -4.40
C ALA A 125 15.40 3.43 -5.64
N ALA A 126 14.54 2.43 -5.89
CA ALA A 126 14.69 1.49 -7.00
C ALA A 126 14.42 2.14 -8.37
N LYS A 127 13.48 3.08 -8.45
CA LYS A 127 13.03 3.71 -9.70
C LYS A 127 12.84 5.23 -9.55
N PRO A 128 13.90 6.00 -9.26
CA PRO A 128 13.80 7.44 -8.96
C PRO A 128 13.25 8.28 -10.12
N GLN A 129 13.37 7.79 -11.35
CA GLN A 129 12.75 8.42 -12.53
C GLN A 129 11.23 8.23 -12.61
N LEU A 130 10.67 7.27 -11.86
CA LEU A 130 9.24 6.96 -11.84
C LEU A 130 8.57 7.32 -10.52
N ALA A 131 9.26 7.13 -9.40
CA ALA A 131 8.71 7.26 -8.05
C ALA A 131 9.46 8.31 -7.25
N GLN A 132 8.74 9.26 -6.68
CA GLN A 132 9.30 10.38 -5.92
C GLN A 132 8.52 10.60 -4.63
N LEU A 133 9.24 10.86 -3.54
CA LEU A 133 8.64 11.13 -2.24
C LEU A 133 8.62 12.63 -1.94
N ARG A 134 7.53 13.05 -1.31
CA ARG A 134 7.39 14.40 -0.77
C ARG A 134 6.78 14.35 0.62
N ASN A 135 7.36 15.09 1.56
CA ASN A 135 6.75 15.38 2.85
C ASN A 135 5.67 16.46 2.65
N ILE A 136 4.48 16.25 3.20
CA ILE A 136 3.34 17.17 3.09
C ILE A 136 3.00 17.85 4.42
N GLY A 137 3.68 17.50 5.50
CA GLY A 137 3.56 18.11 6.82
C GLY A 137 3.42 17.09 7.95
N PRO A 138 3.39 17.55 9.20
CA PRO A 138 3.33 16.68 10.36
C PRO A 138 1.92 16.13 10.60
N SER A 139 1.83 14.93 11.22
CA SER A 139 0.64 14.44 11.90
C SER A 139 0.37 15.23 13.18
N TRP A 140 -0.76 14.98 13.84
CA TRP A 140 -1.11 15.72 15.07
C TRP A 140 -0.07 15.55 16.17
N GLU A 141 0.34 14.32 16.50
CA GLU A 141 1.36 14.07 17.52
C GLU A 141 2.70 14.72 17.16
N LYS A 142 3.11 14.62 15.90
CA LYS A 142 4.33 15.24 15.37
C LYS A 142 4.31 16.77 15.48
N SER A 143 3.14 17.39 15.25
CA SER A 143 2.97 18.83 15.37
C SER A 143 3.14 19.34 16.81
N ARG A 144 2.89 18.49 17.80
CA ARG A 144 3.01 18.79 19.23
C ARG A 144 4.37 18.44 19.81
N ASN A 145 4.98 17.37 19.29
CA ASN A 145 6.27 16.91 19.74
C ASN A 145 7.06 16.36 18.54
N ALA A 146 8.12 17.04 18.14
CA ALA A 146 8.95 16.66 17.00
C ALA A 146 9.55 15.24 17.10
N ALA A 147 9.63 14.65 18.29
CA ALA A 147 10.09 13.28 18.50
C ALA A 147 8.96 12.23 18.45
N ALA A 148 7.68 12.65 18.38
CA ALA A 148 6.52 11.77 18.31
C ALA A 148 5.85 11.83 16.92
N GLY A 149 4.91 10.92 16.67
CA GLY A 149 4.10 10.92 15.44
C GLY A 149 4.94 10.83 14.16
N TYR A 150 4.33 11.23 13.04
CA TYR A 150 4.88 10.99 11.71
C TYR A 150 4.86 12.25 10.84
N GLU A 151 5.84 12.37 9.95
CA GLU A 151 5.71 13.21 8.78
C GLU A 151 4.78 12.49 7.79
N MET A 152 3.72 13.15 7.38
CA MET A 152 2.84 12.62 6.34
C MET A 152 3.54 12.70 4.98
N ARG A 153 3.46 11.61 4.23
CA ARG A 153 4.19 11.48 2.97
C ARG A 153 3.24 11.24 1.80
N VAL A 154 3.60 11.75 0.64
CA VAL A 154 2.98 11.41 -0.64
C VAL A 154 4.02 10.76 -1.55
N LEU A 155 3.66 9.65 -2.17
CA LEU A 155 4.43 9.01 -3.23
C LEU A 155 3.84 9.44 -4.58
N ARG A 156 4.61 10.22 -5.36
CA ARG A 156 4.29 10.54 -6.74
C ARG A 156 4.85 9.46 -7.65
N ILE A 157 4.01 8.90 -8.50
CA ILE A 157 4.41 7.96 -9.56
C ILE A 157 4.07 8.59 -10.91
N SER A 158 5.08 8.76 -11.76
CA SER A 158 4.97 9.28 -13.13
C SER A 158 6.35 9.20 -13.80
N ASN A 159 6.42 8.98 -15.10
CA ASN A 159 7.68 9.05 -15.82
C ASN A 159 8.16 10.52 -15.92
N THR A 160 9.22 10.85 -15.19
CA THR A 160 9.76 12.22 -15.16
C THR A 160 10.42 12.62 -16.49
N ALA A 161 10.85 11.68 -17.31
CA ALA A 161 11.41 11.96 -18.62
C ALA A 161 10.37 12.55 -19.60
N THR A 162 9.08 12.26 -19.39
CA THR A 162 7.98 12.81 -20.19
C THR A 162 7.35 14.07 -19.58
N ASP A 163 7.74 14.47 -18.36
CA ASP A 163 7.17 15.64 -17.68
C ASP A 163 7.44 16.96 -18.44
N ALA A 164 8.58 17.10 -19.11
CA ALA A 164 8.89 18.29 -19.90
C ALA A 164 7.98 18.45 -21.14
N ALA A 165 7.62 17.33 -21.77
CA ALA A 165 6.70 17.30 -22.92
C ALA A 165 5.23 17.38 -22.48
N LEU A 166 4.91 16.90 -21.28
CA LEU A 166 3.57 16.85 -20.69
C LEU A 166 3.56 17.52 -19.30
N PRO A 167 3.74 18.83 -19.19
CA PRO A 167 3.94 19.52 -17.92
C PRO A 167 2.74 19.47 -16.98
N ASN A 168 1.54 19.26 -17.50
CA ASN A 168 0.28 19.19 -16.76
C ASN A 168 -0.39 17.83 -16.94
N LYS A 169 0.34 16.75 -16.66
CA LYS A 169 -0.25 15.41 -16.73
C LYS A 169 -1.50 15.31 -15.88
N PRO A 170 -2.62 14.78 -16.42
CA PRO A 170 -3.80 14.49 -15.62
C PRO A 170 -3.41 13.64 -14.40
N THR A 171 -3.91 14.04 -13.24
CA THR A 171 -3.46 13.48 -11.96
C THR A 171 -4.54 12.62 -11.32
N MET A 172 -4.16 11.46 -10.78
CA MET A 172 -4.97 10.67 -9.87
C MET A 172 -4.45 10.85 -8.44
N VAL A 173 -5.28 11.37 -7.54
CA VAL A 173 -4.96 11.42 -6.13
C VAL A 173 -5.73 10.33 -5.41
N VAL A 174 -5.05 9.51 -4.63
CA VAL A 174 -5.65 8.43 -3.85
C VAL A 174 -5.24 8.52 -2.39
N LEU A 175 -6.23 8.54 -1.50
CA LEU A 175 -6.04 8.53 -0.05
C LEU A 175 -6.38 7.17 0.53
N GLY A 176 -5.62 6.73 1.52
CA GLY A 176 -5.93 5.57 2.34
C GLY A 176 -5.65 5.82 3.81
N SER A 177 -6.25 5.01 4.67
CA SER A 177 -6.05 5.07 6.13
C SER A 177 -6.44 6.40 6.78
N ILE A 178 -7.44 7.11 6.26
CA ILE A 178 -7.97 8.30 6.94
C ILE A 178 -8.67 7.91 8.25
N HIS A 179 -9.34 6.75 8.25
CA HIS A 179 -9.80 6.08 9.47
C HIS A 179 -8.85 4.95 9.83
N ALA A 180 -8.34 5.01 11.04
CA ALA A 180 -7.20 4.22 11.46
C ALA A 180 -7.43 2.69 11.50
N ARG A 181 -8.66 2.25 11.86
CA ARG A 181 -9.04 0.83 11.95
C ARG A 181 -9.29 0.15 10.59
N GLU A 182 -9.31 0.91 9.53
CA GLU A 182 -9.56 0.42 8.18
C GLU A 182 -8.23 -0.06 7.56
N TYR A 183 -7.95 -1.38 7.63
CA TYR A 183 -6.65 -1.91 7.23
C TYR A 183 -6.48 -2.04 5.72
N THR A 184 -7.58 -2.39 5.01
CA THR A 184 -7.55 -2.70 3.59
C THR A 184 -7.14 -1.54 2.67
N PRO A 185 -7.50 -0.26 2.95
CA PRO A 185 -7.20 0.86 2.05
C PRO A 185 -5.71 1.07 1.78
N ALA A 186 -4.91 1.18 2.84
CA ALA A 186 -3.48 1.41 2.69
C ALA A 186 -2.79 0.29 1.90
N GLU A 187 -3.15 -0.98 2.17
CA GLU A 187 -2.55 -2.11 1.49
C GLU A 187 -2.98 -2.21 0.03
N LEU A 188 -4.27 -2.00 -0.29
CA LEU A 188 -4.74 -1.94 -1.69
C LEU A 188 -3.96 -0.88 -2.48
N LEU A 189 -3.82 0.33 -1.94
CA LEU A 189 -3.14 1.42 -2.61
C LEU A 189 -1.63 1.18 -2.73
N THR A 190 -1.01 0.55 -1.73
CA THR A 190 0.40 0.15 -1.80
C THR A 190 0.61 -0.87 -2.93
N ARG A 191 -0.28 -1.87 -3.06
CA ARG A 191 -0.23 -2.84 -4.18
C ARG A 191 -0.46 -2.18 -5.54
N PHE A 192 -1.30 -1.17 -5.61
CA PHE A 192 -1.50 -0.41 -6.84
C PHE A 192 -0.25 0.39 -7.22
N ALA A 193 0.40 1.04 -6.26
CA ALA A 193 1.67 1.73 -6.47
C ALA A 193 2.79 0.77 -6.91
N GLU A 194 2.91 -0.39 -6.26
CA GLU A 194 3.85 -1.45 -6.64
C GLU A 194 3.60 -1.93 -8.08
N TRP A 195 2.33 -2.14 -8.48
CA TRP A 195 2.00 -2.56 -9.85
C TRP A 195 2.42 -1.52 -10.89
N LEU A 196 2.16 -0.23 -10.65
CA LEU A 196 2.57 0.83 -11.57
C LEU A 196 4.09 0.88 -11.76
N VAL A 197 4.85 0.84 -10.66
CA VAL A 197 6.32 0.98 -10.71
C VAL A 197 7.00 -0.28 -11.26
N ASN A 198 6.59 -1.46 -10.79
CA ASN A 198 7.21 -2.74 -11.17
C ASN A 198 6.76 -3.22 -12.55
N GLY A 199 5.54 -2.86 -12.95
CA GLY A 199 5.00 -3.16 -14.29
C GLY A 199 5.57 -2.27 -15.40
N TYR A 200 6.13 -1.10 -15.05
CA TYR A 200 6.66 -0.15 -16.04
C TYR A 200 7.75 -0.80 -16.91
N GLY A 201 7.59 -0.69 -18.22
CA GLY A 201 8.45 -1.29 -19.22
C GLY A 201 8.01 -2.70 -19.68
N ASN A 202 7.34 -3.47 -18.80
CA ASN A 202 6.92 -4.86 -19.07
C ASN A 202 5.41 -5.03 -19.25
N ASP A 203 4.61 -4.37 -18.40
CA ASP A 203 3.15 -4.31 -18.54
C ASP A 203 2.78 -3.10 -19.41
N ALA A 204 2.06 -3.32 -20.51
CA ALA A 204 1.69 -2.26 -21.44
C ALA A 204 0.85 -1.19 -20.76
N GLU A 205 -0.14 -1.58 -19.94
CA GLU A 205 -1.04 -0.67 -19.25
C GLU A 205 -0.31 0.18 -18.20
N ALA A 206 0.49 -0.46 -17.32
CA ALA A 206 1.28 0.27 -16.34
C ALA A 206 2.23 1.27 -17.02
N THR A 207 2.82 0.89 -18.15
CA THR A 207 3.76 1.75 -18.89
C THR A 207 3.08 2.99 -19.44
N TRP A 208 2.02 2.84 -20.24
CA TRP A 208 1.40 4.00 -20.85
C TRP A 208 0.68 4.89 -19.84
N LEU A 209 0.16 4.32 -18.74
CA LEU A 209 -0.43 5.10 -17.66
C LEU A 209 0.61 6.00 -16.99
N VAL A 210 1.78 5.46 -16.66
CA VAL A 210 2.86 6.21 -16.01
C VAL A 210 3.51 7.24 -16.95
N ASP A 211 3.57 6.95 -18.26
CA ASP A 211 4.08 7.90 -19.26
C ASP A 211 3.17 9.12 -19.44
N ASN A 212 1.86 8.94 -19.40
CA ASN A 212 0.89 9.99 -19.73
C ASN A 212 0.26 10.66 -18.49
N PHE A 213 0.31 10.05 -17.32
CA PHE A 213 -0.38 10.50 -16.12
C PHE A 213 0.53 10.61 -14.91
N ALA A 214 0.04 11.29 -13.88
CA ALA A 214 0.67 11.36 -12.57
C ALA A 214 -0.25 10.75 -11.51
N PHE A 215 0.32 9.97 -10.61
CA PHE A 215 -0.38 9.34 -9.48
C PHE A 215 0.18 9.88 -8.18
N GLN A 216 -0.67 10.27 -7.25
CA GLN A 216 -0.30 10.80 -5.94
C GLN A 216 -0.92 9.92 -4.86
N PHE A 217 -0.12 9.15 -4.19
CA PHE A 217 -0.53 8.20 -3.17
C PHE A 217 -0.26 8.77 -1.77
N VAL A 218 -1.32 9.05 -1.01
CA VAL A 218 -1.25 9.27 0.43
C VAL A 218 -1.70 7.99 1.11
N LEU A 219 -0.77 7.06 1.35
CA LEU A 219 -1.07 5.72 1.83
C LEU A 219 -1.50 5.68 3.30
N GLN A 220 -1.04 6.65 4.10
CA GLN A 220 -1.33 6.77 5.53
C GLN A 220 -1.76 8.22 5.84
N ALA A 221 -3.05 8.51 5.65
CA ALA A 221 -3.60 9.84 5.90
C ALA A 221 -3.77 10.16 7.41
N ASN A 222 -3.80 9.12 8.25
CA ASN A 222 -3.91 9.21 9.72
C ASN A 222 -2.91 8.25 10.39
N PRO A 223 -1.60 8.53 10.31
CA PRO A 223 -0.59 7.59 10.79
C PRO A 223 -0.60 7.42 12.31
N ASP A 224 -0.88 8.48 13.10
CA ASP A 224 -0.93 8.41 14.57
C ASP A 224 -2.09 7.52 15.04
N GLY A 225 -3.30 7.72 14.48
CA GLY A 225 -4.44 6.87 14.76
C GLY A 225 -4.20 5.43 14.33
N ARG A 226 -3.55 5.22 13.16
CA ARG A 226 -3.20 3.90 12.65
C ARG A 226 -2.37 3.09 13.64
N LYS A 227 -1.44 3.71 14.36
CA LYS A 227 -0.66 3.01 15.41
C LYS A 227 -1.53 2.52 16.57
N LYS A 228 -2.61 3.24 16.91
CA LYS A 228 -3.58 2.74 17.90
C LYS A 228 -4.30 1.49 17.38
N ALA A 229 -4.69 1.50 16.12
CA ALA A 229 -5.36 0.35 15.51
C ALA A 229 -4.41 -0.86 15.35
N GLU A 230 -3.16 -0.65 14.98
CA GLU A 230 -2.13 -1.70 14.92
C GLU A 230 -1.87 -2.36 16.29
N ALA A 231 -2.07 -1.61 17.38
CA ALA A 231 -2.02 -2.13 18.75
C ALA A 231 -3.32 -2.85 19.18
N GLY A 232 -4.28 -3.05 18.28
CA GLY A 232 -5.52 -3.81 18.53
C GLY A 232 -6.74 -2.99 18.93
N ALA A 233 -6.63 -1.65 18.95
CA ALA A 233 -7.79 -0.80 19.22
C ALA A 233 -8.68 -0.66 17.97
N SER A 234 -10.01 -0.69 18.13
CA SER A 234 -10.94 -0.28 17.06
C SER A 234 -10.97 1.25 16.95
N TRP A 235 -9.83 1.83 16.55
CA TRP A 235 -9.59 3.27 16.54
C TRP A 235 -9.90 3.89 15.18
N ARG A 236 -10.78 4.89 15.14
CA ARG A 236 -11.19 5.59 13.90
C ARG A 236 -10.46 6.91 13.70
N LYS A 237 -10.51 7.77 14.72
CA LYS A 237 -10.13 9.18 14.67
C LYS A 237 -8.60 9.39 14.62
N ASN A 238 -8.13 10.64 14.51
CA ASN A 238 -6.74 10.96 14.83
C ASN A 238 -6.50 10.87 16.35
N THR A 239 -5.37 11.36 16.85
CA THR A 239 -5.04 11.26 18.28
C THR A 239 -5.14 12.59 19.02
N ASP A 240 -5.79 13.61 18.44
CA ASP A 240 -5.97 14.93 19.08
C ASP A 240 -6.69 14.81 20.43
N ASN A 241 -5.99 15.12 21.49
CA ASN A 241 -6.50 15.11 22.85
C ASN A 241 -6.76 16.52 23.44
N ALA A 242 -6.67 17.56 22.61
CA ALA A 242 -6.84 18.95 23.04
C ALA A 242 -8.32 19.35 23.21
N ASN A 243 -9.25 18.56 22.69
CA ASN A 243 -10.65 18.88 22.60
C ASN A 243 -11.50 18.10 23.62
N GLY A 244 -11.98 18.77 24.67
CA GLY A 244 -12.91 18.19 25.65
C GLY A 244 -12.25 17.22 26.65
N SER A 245 -13.06 16.76 27.62
CA SER A 245 -12.63 15.79 28.65
C SER A 245 -13.15 14.41 28.29
N CYS A 246 -12.61 13.81 27.22
CA CYS A 246 -12.99 12.47 26.78
C CYS A 246 -12.15 11.38 27.45
N SER A 247 -12.66 10.15 27.49
CA SER A 247 -11.85 8.99 27.87
C SER A 247 -10.71 8.79 26.87
N ALA A 248 -9.64 8.15 27.28
CA ALA A 248 -8.47 7.88 26.43
C ALA A 248 -8.84 7.06 25.16
N SER A 249 -9.96 6.34 25.18
CA SER A 249 -10.47 5.55 24.05
C SER A 249 -11.39 6.33 23.12
N SER A 250 -11.78 7.57 23.45
CA SER A 250 -12.75 8.37 22.66
C SER A 250 -12.25 9.77 22.27
N ILE A 251 -10.98 10.10 22.55
CA ILE A 251 -10.32 11.32 22.05
C ILE A 251 -10.19 11.32 20.54
N GLY A 252 -9.81 12.45 19.96
CA GLY A 252 -9.50 12.60 18.54
C GLY A 252 -10.62 13.27 17.74
N VAL A 253 -10.29 13.64 16.51
CA VAL A 253 -11.17 14.20 15.50
C VAL A 253 -11.36 13.18 14.38
N ASP A 254 -12.59 13.03 13.91
CA ASP A 254 -12.88 12.29 12.68
C ASP A 254 -12.41 13.13 11.49
N LEU A 255 -11.28 12.76 10.91
CA LEU A 255 -10.67 13.52 9.83
C LEU A 255 -11.61 13.65 8.62
N ASN A 256 -12.43 12.61 8.33
CA ASN A 256 -13.42 12.65 7.24
C ASN A 256 -14.76 13.34 7.67
N ARG A 257 -14.70 14.20 8.67
CA ARG A 257 -15.72 15.17 9.06
C ARG A 257 -15.13 16.56 9.28
N ASN A 258 -13.82 16.72 9.06
CA ASN A 258 -13.07 17.95 9.35
C ASN A 258 -12.76 18.80 8.10
N PHE A 259 -13.10 18.32 6.89
CA PHE A 259 -12.83 19.02 5.63
C PHE A 259 -13.74 20.25 5.43
N PRO A 260 -13.27 21.25 4.66
CA PRO A 260 -13.87 22.59 4.71
C PRO A 260 -15.20 22.75 3.97
N PHE A 261 -15.49 21.94 2.95
CA PHE A 261 -16.73 22.14 2.18
C PHE A 261 -17.94 21.67 2.98
N HIS A 262 -18.91 22.57 3.17
CA HIS A 262 -20.15 22.38 3.94
C HIS A 262 -19.94 21.79 5.36
N TRP A 263 -18.79 22.06 5.96
CA TRP A 263 -18.49 21.62 7.33
C TRP A 263 -19.58 22.02 8.31
N ASN A 264 -20.07 21.09 9.12
CA ASN A 264 -21.18 21.30 10.08
C ASN A 264 -22.53 21.71 9.41
N GLY A 265 -22.75 21.30 8.15
CA GLY A 265 -23.90 21.74 7.36
C GLY A 265 -25.11 20.80 7.40
N ALA A 266 -24.90 19.50 7.31
CA ALA A 266 -25.96 18.52 7.07
C ALA A 266 -26.37 17.67 8.27
N GLY A 267 -25.69 17.81 9.41
CA GLY A 267 -25.96 17.00 10.61
C GLY A 267 -25.43 15.56 10.55
N GLY A 268 -24.54 15.26 9.60
CA GLY A 268 -23.85 13.97 9.46
C GLY A 268 -22.60 13.84 10.32
N SER A 269 -22.23 14.87 11.06
CA SER A 269 -21.11 14.92 11.99
C SER A 269 -21.55 15.35 13.39
N SER A 270 -20.71 15.10 14.40
CA SER A 270 -20.97 15.45 15.79
C SER A 270 -20.16 16.66 16.25
N GLY A 271 -20.77 17.54 17.05
CA GLY A 271 -20.08 18.57 17.81
C GLY A 271 -19.55 18.10 19.16
N ASN A 272 -19.88 16.86 19.58
CA ASN A 272 -19.39 16.28 20.82
C ASN A 272 -18.00 15.68 20.60
N ALA A 273 -17.00 16.21 21.31
CA ALA A 273 -15.59 15.76 21.19
C ALA A 273 -15.39 14.26 21.42
N CYS A 274 -16.23 13.64 22.23
CA CYS A 274 -16.11 12.21 22.55
C CYS A 274 -16.84 11.29 21.55
N ALA A 275 -17.58 11.87 20.59
CA ALA A 275 -18.24 11.07 19.57
C ALA A 275 -17.25 10.57 18.50
N GLU A 276 -17.54 9.41 17.95
CA GLU A 276 -16.72 8.81 16.86
C GLU A 276 -16.69 9.70 15.60
N THR A 277 -17.77 10.44 15.33
CA THR A 277 -17.91 11.36 14.19
C THR A 277 -17.65 12.82 14.56
N TYR A 278 -16.84 13.07 15.59
CA TYR A 278 -16.49 14.43 16.00
C TYR A 278 -15.73 15.18 14.92
N ARG A 279 -16.32 16.29 14.45
CA ARG A 279 -15.83 17.07 13.31
C ARG A 279 -14.69 18.04 13.60
N GLY A 280 -14.20 18.08 14.85
CA GLY A 280 -13.23 19.07 15.31
C GLY A 280 -13.90 20.38 15.76
N PRO A 281 -13.12 21.29 16.39
CA PRO A 281 -13.60 22.57 16.87
C PRO A 281 -13.89 23.58 15.75
N SER A 282 -13.27 23.42 14.61
CA SER A 282 -13.48 24.22 13.39
C SER A 282 -13.16 23.40 12.13
N SER A 283 -13.60 23.92 11.00
CA SER A 283 -13.21 23.37 9.68
C SER A 283 -11.69 23.35 9.54
N ALA A 284 -11.15 22.25 9.06
CA ALA A 284 -9.72 22.02 8.88
C ALA A 284 -8.89 22.36 10.13
N SER A 285 -9.38 21.99 11.32
CA SER A 285 -8.66 22.19 12.57
C SER A 285 -7.43 21.31 12.69
N GLU A 286 -7.46 20.13 12.06
CA GLU A 286 -6.42 19.10 12.21
C GLU A 286 -5.25 19.30 11.23
N PRO A 287 -4.01 19.08 11.69
CA PRO A 287 -2.83 19.17 10.82
C PRO A 287 -2.94 18.25 9.61
N GLU A 288 -3.44 17.03 9.79
CA GLU A 288 -3.63 16.05 8.72
C GLU A 288 -4.57 16.60 7.64
N THR A 289 -5.72 17.14 8.04
CA THR A 289 -6.68 17.78 7.12
C THR A 289 -6.05 18.97 6.39
N GLN A 290 -5.34 19.85 7.11
CA GLN A 290 -4.66 21.00 6.51
C GLN A 290 -3.61 20.59 5.49
N ASN A 291 -2.82 19.55 5.79
CA ASN A 291 -1.81 19.01 4.88
C ASN A 291 -2.45 18.47 3.58
N LEU A 292 -3.56 17.72 3.70
CA LEU A 292 -4.28 17.17 2.57
C LEU A 292 -4.95 18.27 1.72
N VAL A 293 -5.62 19.23 2.33
CA VAL A 293 -6.23 20.36 1.62
C VAL A 293 -5.16 21.18 0.90
N ARG A 294 -4.04 21.48 1.56
CA ARG A 294 -2.92 22.20 0.95
C ARG A 294 -2.28 21.43 -0.21
N LEU A 295 -2.13 20.13 -0.09
CA LEU A 295 -1.62 19.27 -1.15
C LEU A 295 -2.54 19.30 -2.38
N ILE A 296 -3.83 19.08 -2.17
CA ILE A 296 -4.80 18.76 -3.24
C ILE A 296 -5.39 20.03 -3.84
N ALA A 297 -5.91 20.94 -3.00
CA ALA A 297 -6.54 22.18 -3.41
C ALA A 297 -5.57 23.37 -3.41
N GLY A 298 -4.55 23.34 -2.59
CA GLY A 298 -3.63 24.45 -2.41
C GLY A 298 -4.08 25.43 -1.35
N THR A 299 -3.89 26.73 -1.64
CA THR A 299 -4.24 27.84 -0.72
C THR A 299 -5.35 28.67 -1.31
N ARG A 300 -6.36 28.99 -0.49
CA ARG A 300 -7.45 29.87 -0.90
C ARG A 300 -6.95 31.32 -0.94
N ASN A 301 -7.08 31.98 -2.07
CA ASN A 301 -6.71 33.38 -2.23
C ASN A 301 -7.82 34.34 -1.74
N ALA A 302 -7.56 35.65 -1.79
CA ALA A 302 -8.50 36.67 -1.36
C ALA A 302 -9.81 36.72 -2.17
N ASN A 303 -9.81 36.15 -3.37
CA ASN A 303 -10.99 36.06 -4.26
C ASN A 303 -11.77 34.76 -4.04
N GLY A 304 -11.41 33.94 -3.07
CA GLY A 304 -12.07 32.67 -2.77
C GLY A 304 -11.60 31.48 -3.60
N VAL A 305 -10.69 31.65 -4.56
CA VAL A 305 -10.19 30.62 -5.49
C VAL A 305 -9.00 29.89 -4.87
N TYR A 306 -8.98 28.57 -5.01
CA TYR A 306 -7.86 27.72 -4.59
C TYR A 306 -6.79 27.69 -5.66
N THR A 307 -5.52 27.82 -5.25
CA THR A 307 -4.36 27.87 -6.15
C THR A 307 -3.15 27.13 -5.55
N GLY A 308 -2.34 26.56 -6.41
CA GLY A 308 -1.08 25.89 -6.02
C GLY A 308 -1.24 24.47 -5.52
N GLY A 309 -2.44 23.88 -5.61
CA GLY A 309 -2.70 22.47 -5.35
C GLY A 309 -2.45 21.58 -6.56
N LEU A 310 -2.71 20.28 -6.39
CA LEU A 310 -2.59 19.29 -7.46
C LEU A 310 -3.69 19.41 -8.51
N PHE A 311 -4.87 19.89 -8.10
CA PHE A 311 -6.00 20.12 -9.01
C PHE A 311 -6.29 21.60 -9.17
N PRO A 312 -6.60 22.04 -10.39
CA PRO A 312 -7.06 23.40 -10.64
C PRO A 312 -8.48 23.57 -10.12
N ASP A 313 -8.77 24.72 -9.51
CA ASP A 313 -10.13 25.15 -9.22
C ASP A 313 -10.81 25.58 -10.54
N ARG A 314 -11.67 24.71 -11.07
CA ARG A 314 -12.42 24.91 -12.32
C ARG A 314 -13.92 24.92 -12.14
N ARG A 315 -14.38 24.98 -10.89
CA ARG A 315 -15.78 25.06 -10.51
C ARG A 315 -16.05 26.38 -9.83
N GLY A 316 -17.10 27.05 -10.22
CA GLY A 316 -17.51 28.26 -9.52
C GLY A 316 -18.05 27.96 -8.11
N ASP A 317 -18.00 28.93 -7.18
CA ASP A 317 -18.40 28.77 -5.76
C ASP A 317 -19.89 28.44 -5.57
N ALA A 318 -20.74 28.64 -6.57
CA ALA A 318 -22.14 28.30 -6.46
C ALA A 318 -22.33 26.77 -6.46
N THR A 319 -23.10 26.25 -5.50
CA THR A 319 -23.38 24.80 -5.40
C THR A 319 -24.03 24.20 -6.65
N SER A 320 -24.69 25.01 -7.48
CA SER A 320 -25.32 24.65 -8.74
C SER A 320 -24.37 24.70 -9.96
N SER A 321 -23.13 25.20 -9.81
CA SER A 321 -22.19 25.28 -10.94
C SER A 321 -21.59 23.92 -11.28
N PRO A 322 -21.70 23.41 -12.51
CA PRO A 322 -21.01 22.20 -12.91
C PRO A 322 -19.51 22.48 -13.13
N ALA A 323 -18.70 21.47 -12.91
CA ALA A 323 -17.35 21.46 -13.46
C ALA A 323 -17.41 21.27 -14.97
N PRO A 324 -16.41 21.78 -15.74
CA PRO A 324 -16.40 21.60 -17.19
C PRO A 324 -16.14 20.12 -17.56
N ASP A 325 -16.75 19.69 -18.66
CA ASP A 325 -16.67 18.30 -19.13
C ASP A 325 -15.25 17.87 -19.53
N ASP A 326 -14.37 18.83 -19.81
CA ASP A 326 -12.96 18.60 -20.13
C ASP A 326 -12.04 18.61 -18.89
N TYR A 327 -12.60 18.51 -17.68
CA TYR A 327 -11.83 18.37 -16.45
C TYR A 327 -10.96 17.12 -16.52
N GLN A 328 -9.69 17.24 -16.08
CA GLN A 328 -8.71 16.18 -16.09
C GLN A 328 -8.34 15.76 -14.69
N GLY A 329 -8.20 14.44 -14.47
CA GLY A 329 -7.83 13.88 -13.19
C GLY A 329 -9.00 13.37 -12.36
N LEU A 330 -8.69 12.61 -11.31
CA LEU A 330 -9.63 11.93 -10.42
C LEU A 330 -9.13 11.97 -8.98
N PHE A 331 -10.06 12.06 -8.06
CA PHE A 331 -9.79 11.94 -6.62
C PHE A 331 -10.51 10.72 -6.05
N PHE A 332 -9.79 9.94 -5.22
CA PHE A 332 -10.34 8.81 -4.49
C PHE A 332 -9.95 8.88 -3.01
N ASP A 333 -10.93 8.65 -2.14
CA ASP A 333 -10.73 8.30 -0.75
C ASP A 333 -11.16 6.85 -0.53
N ILE A 334 -10.22 6.01 -0.15
CA ILE A 334 -10.44 4.58 -0.01
C ILE A 334 -10.65 4.25 1.46
N HIS A 335 -11.80 3.67 1.73
CA HIS A 335 -12.32 3.31 3.04
C HIS A 335 -12.59 1.81 3.17
N SER A 336 -12.94 1.36 4.32
CA SER A 336 -13.65 0.12 4.60
C SER A 336 -14.60 0.34 5.79
N TYR A 337 -15.72 -0.36 5.87
CA TYR A 337 -16.19 -1.39 4.97
C TYR A 337 -17.65 -1.14 4.57
N SER A 338 -18.10 -1.49 3.39
CA SER A 338 -19.55 -1.59 3.06
C SER A 338 -19.81 -2.07 1.63
N GLN A 339 -18.77 -2.30 0.82
CA GLN A 339 -18.88 -2.69 -0.59
C GLN A 339 -19.67 -1.65 -1.42
N LEU A 340 -19.26 -0.37 -1.30
CA LEU A 340 -19.92 0.74 -1.97
C LEU A 340 -18.94 1.51 -2.89
N VAL A 341 -19.47 2.08 -3.96
CA VAL A 341 -18.83 3.14 -4.75
C VAL A 341 -19.70 4.38 -4.62
N LEU A 342 -19.17 5.39 -3.95
CA LEU A 342 -19.88 6.60 -3.56
C LEU A 342 -19.37 7.82 -4.33
N TRP A 343 -20.27 8.75 -4.65
CA TRP A 343 -19.96 10.06 -5.24
C TRP A 343 -20.79 11.16 -4.60
N SER A 344 -20.37 12.42 -4.76
CA SER A 344 -21.02 13.62 -4.22
C SER A 344 -22.46 13.79 -4.75
N TRP A 345 -23.39 14.30 -3.93
CA TRP A 345 -23.17 14.89 -2.61
C TRP A 345 -23.47 13.92 -1.48
N GLY A 346 -22.72 14.05 -0.37
CA GLY A 346 -23.01 13.34 0.88
C GLY A 346 -23.91 14.14 1.82
N ASP A 347 -23.88 15.47 1.74
CA ASP A 347 -24.60 16.37 2.64
C ASP A 347 -26.07 16.60 2.25
N THR A 348 -26.45 16.35 1.02
CA THR A 348 -27.80 16.57 0.50
C THR A 348 -28.26 15.45 -0.42
N THR A 349 -29.60 15.26 -0.51
CA THR A 349 -30.21 14.34 -1.48
C THR A 349 -30.31 14.94 -2.89
N ALA A 350 -30.03 16.24 -3.05
CA ALA A 350 -29.97 16.84 -4.36
C ALA A 350 -28.82 16.24 -5.19
N PRO A 351 -29.00 16.01 -6.48
CA PRO A 351 -27.92 15.55 -7.32
C PRO A 351 -26.83 16.62 -7.46
N ALA A 352 -25.57 16.21 -7.54
CA ALA A 352 -24.48 17.10 -7.88
C ALA A 352 -24.65 17.64 -9.31
N PRO A 353 -24.14 18.84 -9.64
CA PRO A 353 -24.28 19.42 -10.99
C PRO A 353 -23.79 18.51 -12.12
N ASN A 354 -22.72 17.74 -11.90
CA ASN A 354 -22.19 16.73 -12.83
C ASN A 354 -22.72 15.31 -12.55
N SER A 355 -23.87 15.16 -11.88
CA SER A 355 -24.33 13.87 -11.34
C SER A 355 -24.44 12.77 -12.38
N THR A 356 -24.90 13.07 -13.61
CA THR A 356 -24.98 12.07 -14.68
C THR A 356 -23.61 11.44 -14.96
N ALA A 357 -22.58 12.27 -15.16
CA ALA A 357 -21.24 11.76 -15.45
C ALA A 357 -20.60 11.07 -14.23
N LEU A 358 -20.83 11.58 -13.00
CA LEU A 358 -20.39 10.93 -11.76
C LEU A 358 -21.03 9.55 -11.58
N GLN A 359 -22.34 9.43 -11.83
CA GLN A 359 -23.06 8.15 -11.78
C GLN A 359 -22.52 7.16 -12.81
N THR A 360 -22.31 7.61 -14.04
CA THR A 360 -21.82 6.77 -15.13
C THR A 360 -20.47 6.17 -14.80
N LEU A 361 -19.48 7.00 -14.38
CA LEU A 361 -18.19 6.49 -13.95
C LEU A 361 -18.31 5.60 -12.68
N GLY A 362 -19.12 6.01 -11.71
CA GLY A 362 -19.36 5.21 -10.50
C GLY A 362 -19.89 3.81 -10.78
N ARG A 363 -20.83 3.69 -11.76
CA ARG A 363 -21.37 2.39 -12.20
C ARG A 363 -20.36 1.56 -12.99
N ARG A 364 -19.46 2.20 -13.76
CA ARG A 364 -18.33 1.51 -14.41
C ARG A 364 -17.36 0.96 -13.37
N LEU A 365 -16.96 1.75 -12.37
CA LEU A 365 -16.10 1.28 -11.26
C LEU A 365 -16.74 0.10 -10.54
N ALA A 366 -18.03 0.23 -10.23
CA ALA A 366 -18.81 -0.80 -9.54
C ALA A 366 -19.00 -2.09 -10.35
N TYR A 367 -18.86 -2.05 -11.66
CA TYR A 367 -18.83 -3.25 -12.51
C TYR A 367 -17.59 -4.12 -12.20
N PHE A 368 -16.43 -3.49 -12.00
CA PHE A 368 -15.17 -4.21 -11.79
C PHE A 368 -15.04 -4.79 -10.39
N ASN A 369 -15.56 -4.12 -9.36
CA ASN A 369 -15.47 -4.61 -7.98
C ASN A 369 -16.75 -5.27 -7.48
N ASN A 370 -17.82 -5.23 -8.27
CA ASN A 370 -19.15 -5.74 -7.94
C ASN A 370 -19.76 -5.10 -6.68
N TYR A 371 -19.41 -3.84 -6.41
CA TYR A 371 -19.93 -3.05 -5.31
C TYR A 371 -21.20 -2.30 -5.72
N ARG A 372 -21.96 -1.80 -4.74
CA ARG A 372 -23.14 -0.98 -5.05
C ARG A 372 -22.73 0.46 -5.38
N PRO A 373 -23.05 0.98 -6.58
CA PRO A 373 -22.85 2.38 -6.91
C PRO A 373 -24.00 3.23 -6.37
N GLN A 374 -23.70 4.33 -5.66
CA GLN A 374 -24.75 5.25 -5.18
C GLN A 374 -24.20 6.64 -4.82
N GLN A 375 -25.09 7.63 -4.74
CA GLN A 375 -24.74 8.92 -4.15
C GLN A 375 -24.46 8.73 -2.66
N SER A 376 -23.47 9.44 -2.12
CA SER A 376 -23.02 9.30 -0.72
C SER A 376 -24.16 9.49 0.28
N ASN A 377 -25.10 10.40 0.01
CA ASN A 377 -26.26 10.67 0.87
C ASN A 377 -27.34 9.55 0.89
N GLU A 378 -27.30 8.58 -0.03
CA GLU A 378 -28.40 7.60 -0.12
C GLU A 378 -28.59 6.76 1.14
N LEU A 379 -27.57 6.59 1.96
CA LEU A 379 -27.66 5.84 3.21
C LEU A 379 -27.97 6.78 4.38
N TYR A 380 -27.18 7.82 4.55
CA TYR A 380 -27.34 8.87 5.56
C TYR A 380 -26.56 10.14 5.15
N PRO A 381 -26.95 11.34 5.62
CA PRO A 381 -26.21 12.55 5.31
C PRO A 381 -24.83 12.55 6.01
N THR A 382 -23.84 13.12 5.31
CA THR A 382 -22.49 13.37 5.84
C THR A 382 -22.09 14.79 5.54
N ASP A 383 -21.22 15.39 6.35
CA ASP A 383 -20.68 16.72 6.11
C ASP A 383 -19.18 16.78 6.43
N GLY A 384 -18.48 17.72 5.81
CA GLY A 384 -17.04 17.89 5.99
C GLY A 384 -16.21 16.68 5.51
N THR A 385 -16.64 16.01 4.43
CA THR A 385 -15.98 14.86 3.84
C THR A 385 -14.98 15.24 2.76
N THR A 386 -14.08 14.30 2.44
CA THR A 386 -13.05 14.47 1.40
C THR A 386 -13.66 14.60 0.01
N ASP A 387 -14.54 13.67 -0.38
CA ASP A 387 -15.15 13.61 -1.71
C ASP A 387 -16.00 14.86 -2.02
N ASP A 388 -16.86 15.27 -1.11
CA ASP A 388 -17.64 16.51 -1.26
C ASP A 388 -16.74 17.74 -1.29
N THR A 389 -15.65 17.76 -0.52
CA THR A 389 -14.72 18.88 -0.51
C THR A 389 -13.97 19.00 -1.84
N MET A 390 -13.43 17.90 -2.37
CA MET A 390 -12.63 17.97 -3.59
C MET A 390 -13.51 18.27 -4.81
N TYR A 391 -14.69 17.66 -4.93
CA TYR A 391 -15.63 18.02 -5.97
C TYR A 391 -16.19 19.43 -5.74
N GLY A 392 -16.60 19.74 -4.53
CA GLY A 392 -17.26 21.01 -4.17
C GLY A 392 -16.38 22.23 -4.35
N LEU A 393 -15.11 22.16 -4.01
CA LEU A 393 -14.16 23.29 -4.14
C LEU A 393 -13.55 23.36 -5.54
N LEU A 394 -13.26 22.25 -6.18
CA LEU A 394 -12.40 22.22 -7.36
C LEU A 394 -13.11 21.72 -8.62
N GLY A 395 -14.16 20.92 -8.47
CA GLY A 395 -14.86 20.25 -9.57
C GLY A 395 -14.17 18.98 -10.06
N VAL A 396 -13.15 18.49 -9.35
CA VAL A 396 -12.55 17.19 -9.70
C VAL A 396 -13.53 16.06 -9.40
N PRO A 397 -13.77 15.11 -10.33
CA PRO A 397 -14.61 13.95 -10.04
C PRO A 397 -14.04 13.18 -8.85
N SER A 398 -14.84 13.04 -7.81
CA SER A 398 -14.42 12.51 -6.51
C SER A 398 -15.27 11.32 -6.11
N TYR A 399 -14.61 10.28 -5.62
CA TYR A 399 -15.25 9.03 -5.21
C TYR A 399 -14.71 8.54 -3.88
N THR A 400 -15.62 7.98 -3.08
CA THR A 400 -15.27 7.15 -1.94
C THR A 400 -15.57 5.69 -2.29
N ILE A 401 -14.62 4.79 -2.06
CA ILE A 401 -14.82 3.35 -2.21
C ILE A 401 -14.74 2.71 -0.83
N GLU A 402 -15.84 2.09 -0.39
CA GLU A 402 -15.92 1.33 0.85
C GLU A 402 -15.60 -0.14 0.58
N LEU A 403 -14.37 -0.56 0.91
CA LEU A 403 -13.84 -1.88 0.61
C LEU A 403 -14.44 -2.98 1.50
N GLY A 404 -14.61 -4.16 0.96
CA GLY A 404 -14.79 -5.39 1.72
C GLY A 404 -15.96 -5.41 2.71
N VAL A 405 -15.82 -6.24 3.75
CA VAL A 405 -16.92 -6.61 4.64
C VAL A 405 -16.63 -6.41 6.14
N ALA A 406 -15.44 -5.94 6.49
CA ALA A 406 -15.00 -5.71 7.87
C ALA A 406 -13.85 -4.72 7.94
N PHE A 407 -13.68 -3.98 9.06
CA PHE A 407 -12.53 -3.10 9.31
C PHE A 407 -11.22 -3.88 9.32
N PHE A 408 -11.23 -5.00 10.02
CA PHE A 408 -10.12 -5.95 10.15
C PHE A 408 -10.41 -7.15 9.25
N GLU A 409 -10.42 -6.94 7.94
CA GLU A 409 -10.71 -7.99 6.98
C GLU A 409 -9.63 -9.07 6.99
N SER A 410 -10.02 -10.36 6.92
CA SER A 410 -9.05 -11.46 6.89
C SER A 410 -8.17 -11.40 5.65
N CYS A 411 -6.90 -11.80 5.78
CA CYS A 411 -5.97 -11.85 4.65
C CYS A 411 -6.50 -12.69 3.49
N SER A 412 -7.18 -13.79 3.78
CA SER A 412 -7.78 -14.63 2.73
C SER A 412 -8.86 -13.89 1.93
N SER A 413 -9.76 -13.16 2.61
CA SER A 413 -10.80 -12.37 1.94
C SER A 413 -10.18 -11.23 1.13
N PHE A 414 -9.26 -10.50 1.74
CA PHE A 414 -8.57 -9.41 1.09
C PHE A 414 -7.84 -9.85 -0.18
N GLN A 415 -6.96 -10.85 -0.07
CA GLN A 415 -6.10 -11.28 -1.18
C GLN A 415 -6.88 -11.95 -2.33
N ASN A 416 -7.95 -12.70 -2.00
CA ASN A 416 -8.68 -13.47 -3.00
C ASN A 416 -9.89 -12.73 -3.60
N SER A 417 -10.37 -11.65 -2.97
CA SER A 417 -11.56 -10.92 -3.41
C SER A 417 -11.36 -9.42 -3.44
N THR A 418 -11.13 -8.78 -2.29
CA THR A 418 -11.12 -7.32 -2.17
C THR A 418 -9.99 -6.68 -3.00
N LEU A 419 -8.77 -7.18 -2.89
CA LEU A 419 -7.61 -6.69 -3.63
C LEU A 419 -7.77 -6.83 -5.16
N PRO A 420 -7.99 -8.02 -5.74
CA PRO A 420 -8.03 -8.16 -7.20
C PRO A 420 -9.20 -7.40 -7.84
N ASN A 421 -10.36 -7.35 -7.18
CA ASN A 421 -11.53 -6.67 -7.72
C ASN A 421 -11.36 -5.14 -7.72
N ASN A 422 -10.87 -4.59 -6.61
CA ASN A 422 -10.68 -3.13 -6.50
C ASN A 422 -9.45 -2.63 -7.26
N LEU A 423 -8.40 -3.46 -7.41
CA LEU A 423 -7.28 -3.13 -8.28
C LEU A 423 -7.73 -2.97 -9.74
N ARG A 424 -8.64 -3.84 -10.23
CA ARG A 424 -9.26 -3.68 -11.56
C ARG A 424 -10.04 -2.36 -11.69
N ALA A 425 -10.83 -1.99 -10.66
CA ALA A 425 -11.56 -0.73 -10.64
C ALA A 425 -10.64 0.49 -10.66
N LEU A 426 -9.55 0.49 -9.88
CA LEU A 426 -8.56 1.57 -9.87
C LEU A 426 -7.78 1.67 -11.19
N ARG A 427 -7.43 0.55 -11.80
CA ARG A 427 -6.81 0.53 -13.14
C ARG A 427 -7.75 1.12 -14.19
N TYR A 428 -9.03 0.74 -14.15
CA TYR A 428 -10.04 1.34 -15.01
C TYR A 428 -10.16 2.85 -14.78
N ALA A 429 -10.22 3.31 -13.53
CA ALA A 429 -10.23 4.72 -13.21
C ALA A 429 -9.03 5.46 -13.81
N ALA A 430 -7.84 4.88 -13.71
CA ALA A 430 -6.61 5.45 -14.25
C ALA A 430 -6.65 5.68 -15.77
N ARG A 431 -7.32 4.80 -16.52
CA ARG A 431 -7.49 4.97 -17.98
C ARG A 431 -8.38 6.17 -18.35
N ASN A 432 -9.19 6.66 -17.41
CA ASN A 432 -10.13 7.75 -17.61
C ASN A 432 -9.59 9.14 -17.20
N LEU A 433 -8.35 9.26 -16.71
CA LEU A 433 -7.80 10.50 -16.17
C LEU A 433 -7.82 11.67 -17.15
N GLN A 434 -7.74 11.41 -18.46
CA GLN A 434 -7.79 12.43 -19.48
C GLN A 434 -9.18 13.09 -19.62
N ALA A 435 -10.26 12.35 -19.43
CA ALA A 435 -11.62 12.86 -19.63
C ALA A 435 -12.65 12.09 -18.77
N PRO A 436 -12.55 12.17 -17.42
CA PRO A 436 -13.36 11.35 -16.51
C PRO A 436 -14.86 11.66 -16.57
N TYR A 437 -15.26 12.86 -17.00
CA TYR A 437 -16.65 13.22 -17.22
C TYR A 437 -17.19 12.79 -18.60
N ARG A 438 -16.36 12.31 -19.51
CA ARG A 438 -16.73 12.03 -20.91
C ARG A 438 -16.53 10.57 -21.29
N TYR A 439 -15.35 10.00 -21.09
CA TYR A 439 -15.00 8.66 -21.57
C TYR A 439 -15.87 7.54 -20.98
N PRO A 440 -16.26 7.56 -19.70
CA PRO A 440 -17.10 6.51 -19.12
C PRO A 440 -18.50 6.39 -19.76
N ALA A 441 -18.96 7.43 -20.49
CA ALA A 441 -20.24 7.42 -21.19
C ALA A 441 -20.19 6.73 -22.55
N GLY A 442 -19.00 6.42 -23.08
CA GLY A 442 -18.78 5.64 -24.29
C GLY A 442 -18.23 4.24 -23.98
N PRO A 443 -17.94 3.44 -25.04
CA PRO A 443 -17.57 2.04 -24.87
C PRO A 443 -16.16 1.84 -24.31
N ASP A 444 -16.00 0.89 -23.39
CA ASP A 444 -14.70 0.51 -22.84
C ASP A 444 -13.90 -0.35 -23.82
N THR A 445 -12.64 0.00 -24.05
CA THR A 445 -11.67 -0.92 -24.63
C THR A 445 -11.15 -1.84 -23.51
N GLN A 446 -11.65 -3.08 -23.45
CA GLN A 446 -11.40 -4.01 -22.35
C GLN A 446 -10.03 -4.67 -22.44
N SER A 447 -9.68 -5.15 -23.64
CA SER A 447 -8.40 -5.79 -23.92
C SER A 447 -7.88 -5.38 -25.28
N VAL A 448 -6.56 -5.30 -25.41
CA VAL A 448 -5.87 -5.10 -26.69
C VAL A 448 -4.73 -6.10 -26.77
N SER A 449 -4.57 -6.74 -27.91
CA SER A 449 -3.49 -7.70 -28.17
C SER A 449 -2.85 -7.48 -29.53
N ALA A 450 -1.58 -7.81 -29.65
CA ALA A 450 -0.86 -7.89 -30.91
C ALA A 450 -0.63 -9.37 -31.27
N SER A 451 -0.65 -9.71 -32.56
CA SER A 451 -0.45 -11.09 -33.04
C SER A 451 0.95 -11.64 -32.73
N ALA A 452 1.91 -10.76 -32.49
CA ALA A 452 3.26 -11.11 -32.04
C ALA A 452 3.82 -9.98 -31.16
N ALA A 453 4.63 -10.36 -30.16
CA ALA A 453 5.32 -9.41 -29.30
C ALA A 453 6.49 -8.71 -30.02
N THR A 454 7.10 -9.40 -31.00
CA THR A 454 8.17 -8.86 -31.85
C THR A 454 7.91 -9.24 -33.29
N VAL A 455 8.11 -8.29 -34.22
CA VAL A 455 7.98 -8.48 -35.66
C VAL A 455 9.15 -7.83 -36.40
N PRO A 456 9.67 -8.42 -37.49
CA PRO A 456 10.63 -7.75 -38.36
C PRO A 456 10.05 -6.49 -38.99
N ALA A 457 10.88 -5.49 -39.23
CA ALA A 457 10.47 -4.28 -39.94
C ALA A 457 9.86 -4.62 -41.31
N GLY A 458 8.71 -4.04 -41.63
CA GLY A 458 7.93 -4.32 -42.84
C GLY A 458 6.96 -5.51 -42.72
N THR A 459 7.03 -6.30 -41.67
CA THR A 459 6.06 -7.40 -41.42
C THR A 459 4.82 -6.83 -40.72
N PRO A 460 3.61 -6.95 -41.28
CA PRO A 460 2.41 -6.46 -40.62
C PRO A 460 2.14 -7.18 -39.30
N VAL A 461 1.65 -6.42 -38.29
CA VAL A 461 1.15 -6.97 -37.03
C VAL A 461 -0.37 -6.79 -36.95
N THR A 462 -1.08 -7.84 -36.57
CA THR A 462 -2.52 -7.75 -36.35
C THR A 462 -2.81 -7.29 -34.93
N ILE A 463 -3.50 -6.17 -34.79
CA ILE A 463 -4.00 -5.65 -33.52
C ILE A 463 -5.45 -6.08 -33.38
N THR A 464 -5.80 -6.70 -32.26
CA THR A 464 -7.16 -7.13 -31.93
C THR A 464 -7.56 -6.54 -30.59
N ALA A 465 -8.77 -6.00 -30.50
CA ALA A 465 -9.30 -5.46 -29.24
C ALA A 465 -10.74 -5.93 -29.01
N SER A 466 -11.10 -6.12 -27.73
CA SER A 466 -12.49 -6.27 -27.29
C SER A 466 -12.99 -4.92 -26.79
N VAL A 467 -14.10 -4.45 -27.33
CA VAL A 467 -14.73 -3.19 -26.96
C VAL A 467 -16.18 -3.43 -26.52
N SER A 468 -16.66 -2.73 -25.49
CA SER A 468 -18.01 -2.95 -24.96
C SER A 468 -18.59 -1.70 -24.32
N ASP A 469 -19.83 -1.39 -24.63
CA ASP A 469 -20.62 -0.36 -23.94
C ASP A 469 -21.47 -0.91 -22.78
N ALA A 470 -21.44 -2.21 -22.53
CA ALA A 470 -22.32 -2.86 -21.55
C ALA A 470 -21.70 -3.05 -20.14
N THR A 471 -20.54 -2.49 -19.87
CA THR A 471 -19.77 -2.71 -18.62
C THR A 471 -20.21 -1.80 -17.48
N PHE A 472 -21.48 -1.86 -17.09
CA PHE A 472 -22.04 -1.10 -15.98
C PHE A 472 -22.60 -2.02 -14.89
N ASN A 473 -22.43 -1.63 -13.63
CA ASN A 473 -23.21 -2.20 -12.54
C ASN A 473 -24.57 -1.50 -12.47
N GLN A 474 -25.63 -2.24 -12.83
CA GLN A 474 -27.01 -1.75 -12.89
C GLN A 474 -27.80 -1.94 -11.57
N SER A 475 -27.13 -2.26 -10.46
CA SER A 475 -27.80 -2.59 -9.19
C SER A 475 -28.47 -1.38 -8.51
N ASN A 476 -28.12 -0.14 -8.92
CA ASN A 476 -28.73 1.09 -8.44
C ASN A 476 -28.91 2.09 -9.57
N GLY A 477 -29.93 1.89 -10.37
CA GLY A 477 -30.23 2.66 -11.57
C GLY A 477 -29.64 2.04 -12.83
N THR A 478 -30.03 2.56 -13.98
CA THR A 478 -29.74 1.99 -15.30
C THR A 478 -28.95 2.98 -16.15
N GLU A 479 -27.89 2.52 -16.80
CA GLU A 479 -27.25 3.21 -17.93
C GLU A 479 -27.78 2.65 -19.24
N ALA A 480 -28.00 3.53 -20.21
CA ALA A 480 -28.36 3.13 -21.55
C ALA A 480 -27.13 2.54 -22.27
N VAL A 481 -27.29 1.35 -22.79
CA VAL A 481 -26.25 0.65 -23.56
C VAL A 481 -26.47 0.92 -25.04
N GLN A 482 -25.43 1.35 -25.75
CA GLN A 482 -25.44 1.67 -27.16
C GLN A 482 -24.66 0.61 -27.95
N ASN A 483 -24.98 0.47 -29.26
CA ASN A 483 -24.12 -0.30 -30.14
C ASN A 483 -22.81 0.44 -30.41
N ILE A 484 -21.75 -0.30 -30.64
CA ILE A 484 -20.48 0.25 -31.12
C ILE A 484 -20.70 0.79 -32.53
N ALA A 485 -20.25 2.00 -32.83
CA ALA A 485 -20.32 2.61 -34.14
C ALA A 485 -18.98 2.54 -34.89
N SER A 486 -17.88 2.61 -34.16
CA SER A 486 -16.54 2.56 -34.77
C SER A 486 -15.47 2.27 -33.69
N ALA A 487 -14.30 1.85 -34.16
CA ALA A 487 -13.08 1.80 -33.33
C ALA A 487 -11.89 2.31 -34.15
N SER A 488 -10.94 2.93 -33.47
CA SER A 488 -9.69 3.44 -34.06
C SER A 488 -8.50 3.02 -33.24
N ALA A 489 -7.41 2.73 -33.94
CA ALA A 489 -6.09 2.54 -33.37
C ALA A 489 -5.24 3.80 -33.54
N TYR A 490 -4.33 4.06 -32.62
CA TYR A 490 -3.40 5.19 -32.63
C TYR A 490 -2.01 4.67 -32.30
N LEU A 491 -1.03 4.93 -33.17
CA LEU A 491 0.33 4.43 -33.03
C LEU A 491 1.19 5.47 -32.33
N ASP A 492 1.87 5.06 -31.25
CA ASP A 492 2.85 5.82 -30.45
C ASP A 492 2.38 7.16 -29.85
N ALA A 493 1.11 7.49 -30.07
CA ALA A 493 0.48 8.67 -29.49
C ALA A 493 -0.93 8.32 -29.00
N PRO A 494 -1.29 8.67 -27.74
CA PRO A 494 -2.65 8.42 -27.27
C PRO A 494 -3.67 9.26 -28.07
N PRO A 495 -4.96 8.86 -28.10
CA PRO A 495 -5.99 9.50 -28.93
C PRO A 495 -6.19 11.00 -28.68
N TRP A 496 -5.80 11.48 -27.51
CA TRP A 496 -5.89 12.91 -27.13
C TRP A 496 -4.62 13.72 -27.42
N ALA A 497 -3.54 13.07 -27.85
CA ALA A 497 -2.30 13.77 -28.11
C ALA A 497 -2.44 14.67 -29.35
N PRO A 498 -1.85 15.90 -29.33
CA PRO A 498 -1.84 16.74 -30.52
C PRO A 498 -1.19 16.04 -31.70
N GLY A 499 -1.91 15.96 -32.84
CA GLY A 499 -1.42 15.30 -34.05
C GLY A 499 -1.58 13.79 -34.09
N ALA A 500 -2.22 13.18 -33.09
CA ALA A 500 -2.55 11.76 -33.13
C ALA A 500 -3.43 11.43 -34.33
N SER A 501 -3.02 10.42 -35.12
CA SER A 501 -3.71 10.01 -36.34
C SER A 501 -4.50 8.73 -36.09
N ALA A 502 -5.81 8.79 -36.29
CA ALA A 502 -6.70 7.64 -36.14
C ALA A 502 -6.54 6.68 -37.33
N ILE A 503 -6.33 5.40 -37.06
CA ILE A 503 -6.34 4.31 -38.03
C ILE A 503 -7.61 3.51 -37.78
N ALA A 504 -8.53 3.46 -38.77
CA ALA A 504 -9.80 2.76 -38.61
C ALA A 504 -9.56 1.26 -38.39
N MET A 505 -10.27 0.68 -37.43
CA MET A 505 -10.36 -0.76 -37.22
C MET A 505 -11.66 -1.28 -37.80
N SER A 506 -11.73 -2.58 -38.05
CA SER A 506 -12.96 -3.25 -38.56
C SER A 506 -13.51 -4.19 -37.49
N ALA A 507 -14.83 -4.30 -37.40
CA ALA A 507 -15.45 -5.37 -36.62
C ALA A 507 -15.06 -6.74 -37.22
N SER A 508 -14.73 -7.70 -36.40
CA SER A 508 -14.20 -9.01 -36.82
C SER A 508 -15.26 -9.84 -37.60
N ASP A 509 -16.53 -9.60 -37.32
CA ASP A 509 -17.66 -10.21 -38.02
C ASP A 509 -18.12 -9.43 -39.28
N GLY A 510 -17.52 -8.28 -39.57
CA GLY A 510 -17.75 -7.44 -40.73
C GLY A 510 -18.73 -6.28 -40.52
N SER A 511 -19.34 -6.12 -39.34
CA SER A 511 -20.28 -5.02 -39.07
C SER A 511 -20.32 -4.60 -37.62
N TYR A 512 -20.44 -3.28 -37.38
CA TYR A 512 -20.70 -2.72 -36.06
C TYR A 512 -22.20 -2.75 -35.75
N ASN A 513 -22.69 -3.79 -35.10
CA ASN A 513 -24.11 -4.00 -34.86
C ASN A 513 -24.50 -4.43 -33.45
N ALA A 514 -23.53 -4.54 -32.55
CA ALA A 514 -23.73 -4.94 -31.16
C ALA A 514 -23.12 -3.94 -30.17
N SER A 515 -23.54 -4.03 -28.92
CA SER A 515 -22.97 -3.24 -27.82
C SER A 515 -21.61 -3.76 -27.32
N ALA A 516 -21.20 -4.93 -27.80
CA ALA A 516 -19.88 -5.50 -27.57
C ALA A 516 -19.37 -6.08 -28.90
N GLU A 517 -18.16 -5.69 -29.27
CA GLU A 517 -17.53 -6.06 -30.55
C GLU A 517 -16.09 -6.51 -30.33
N THR A 518 -15.64 -7.40 -31.19
CA THR A 518 -14.20 -7.63 -31.37
C THR A 518 -13.79 -6.85 -32.63
N VAL A 519 -12.77 -6.00 -32.46
CA VAL A 519 -12.26 -5.17 -33.56
C VAL A 519 -10.83 -5.53 -33.90
N THR A 520 -10.48 -5.41 -35.19
CA THR A 520 -9.18 -5.84 -35.70
C THR A 520 -8.60 -4.86 -36.72
N LEU A 521 -7.26 -4.81 -36.76
CA LEU A 521 -6.49 -4.00 -37.70
C LEU A 521 -5.22 -4.75 -38.10
N SER A 522 -4.94 -4.87 -39.40
CA SER A 522 -3.59 -5.24 -39.86
C SER A 522 -2.74 -3.97 -39.95
N LEU A 523 -1.88 -3.75 -38.96
CA LEU A 523 -1.02 -2.58 -38.87
C LEU A 523 0.27 -2.82 -39.65
N SER A 524 0.56 -1.97 -40.65
CA SER A 524 1.84 -2.03 -41.37
C SER A 524 2.96 -1.53 -40.49
N THR A 525 4.05 -2.26 -40.43
CA THR A 525 5.29 -1.83 -39.76
C THR A 525 6.32 -1.26 -40.74
N ALA A 526 5.97 -1.14 -42.03
CA ALA A 526 6.86 -0.51 -43.00
C ALA A 526 7.09 0.96 -42.66
N GLY A 527 8.35 1.33 -42.52
CA GLY A 527 8.77 2.70 -42.15
C GLY A 527 8.73 3.02 -40.64
N LEU A 528 8.35 2.04 -39.78
CA LEU A 528 8.55 2.18 -38.34
C LEU A 528 10.03 1.99 -37.98
N SER A 529 10.50 2.79 -37.02
CA SER A 529 11.84 2.63 -36.46
C SER A 529 11.94 1.30 -35.69
N PRO A 530 13.10 0.66 -35.66
CA PRO A 530 13.31 -0.42 -34.71
C PRO A 530 13.10 0.07 -33.26
N GLY A 531 12.46 -0.77 -32.44
CA GLY A 531 12.16 -0.45 -31.05
C GLY A 531 10.72 -0.81 -30.65
N VAL A 532 10.37 -0.44 -29.45
CA VAL A 532 9.03 -0.71 -28.89
C VAL A 532 8.04 0.35 -29.35
N HIS A 533 6.91 -0.10 -29.88
CA HIS A 533 5.78 0.71 -30.30
C HIS A 533 4.55 0.44 -29.44
N THR A 534 3.78 1.48 -29.16
CA THR A 534 2.53 1.39 -28.40
C THR A 534 1.34 1.67 -29.34
N VAL A 535 0.36 0.78 -29.33
CA VAL A 535 -0.91 0.98 -30.06
C VAL A 535 -2.03 1.17 -29.07
N TYR A 536 -2.60 2.37 -29.06
CA TYR A 536 -3.82 2.68 -28.32
C TYR A 536 -5.04 2.35 -29.16
N VAL A 537 -6.09 1.83 -28.53
CA VAL A 537 -7.37 1.58 -29.17
C VAL A 537 -8.46 2.31 -28.40
N GLN A 538 -9.32 3.02 -29.13
CA GLN A 538 -10.49 3.69 -28.58
C GLN A 538 -11.69 3.46 -29.51
N ALA A 539 -12.83 3.06 -28.90
CA ALA A 539 -14.09 2.90 -29.63
C ALA A 539 -15.03 4.08 -29.38
N THR A 540 -16.01 4.23 -30.27
CA THR A 540 -17.08 5.23 -30.21
C THR A 540 -18.42 4.52 -30.37
N ASP A 541 -19.44 4.91 -29.59
CA ASP A 541 -20.79 4.36 -29.64
C ASP A 541 -21.68 5.02 -30.76
N ALA A 542 -22.88 4.50 -30.90
CA ALA A 542 -23.85 5.03 -31.84
C ALA A 542 -24.38 6.44 -31.49
N ALA A 543 -24.18 6.91 -30.24
CA ALA A 543 -24.45 8.28 -29.83
C ALA A 543 -23.28 9.23 -30.11
N GLY A 544 -22.17 8.73 -30.67
CA GLY A 544 -20.98 9.51 -31.02
C GLY A 544 -20.06 9.78 -29.82
N LYS A 545 -20.18 9.05 -28.71
CA LYS A 545 -19.37 9.22 -27.54
C LYS A 545 -18.11 8.35 -27.59
N PRO A 546 -16.92 8.94 -27.56
CA PRO A 546 -15.69 8.18 -27.44
C PRO A 546 -15.57 7.59 -26.03
N GLY A 547 -15.12 6.34 -25.95
CA GLY A 547 -15.01 5.63 -24.69
C GLY A 547 -13.62 5.56 -24.12
N THR A 548 -13.45 4.70 -23.10
CA THR A 548 -12.20 4.51 -22.38
C THR A 548 -11.17 3.78 -23.24
N PRO A 549 -9.99 4.35 -23.51
CA PRO A 549 -8.96 3.70 -24.30
C PRO A 549 -8.20 2.65 -23.51
N ASN A 550 -7.54 1.75 -24.24
CA ASN A 550 -6.54 0.84 -23.72
C ASN A 550 -5.44 0.65 -24.75
N ALA A 551 -4.32 0.01 -24.40
CA ALA A 551 -3.19 -0.11 -25.30
C ALA A 551 -2.49 -1.47 -25.22
N VAL A 552 -1.74 -1.80 -26.28
CA VAL A 552 -0.80 -2.91 -26.35
C VAL A 552 0.55 -2.39 -26.85
N ARG A 553 1.62 -3.10 -26.50
CA ARG A 553 2.98 -2.84 -26.99
C ARG A 553 3.48 -4.02 -27.82
N PHE A 554 4.26 -3.70 -28.87
CA PHE A 554 5.01 -4.69 -29.66
C PHE A 554 6.35 -4.08 -30.06
N THR A 555 7.30 -4.93 -30.43
CA THR A 555 8.64 -4.51 -30.84
C THR A 555 8.80 -4.69 -32.34
N VAL A 556 9.33 -3.69 -33.04
CA VAL A 556 9.82 -3.83 -34.41
C VAL A 556 11.30 -4.12 -34.33
N SER A 557 11.74 -5.31 -34.78
CA SER A 557 13.16 -5.60 -34.90
C SER A 557 13.77 -4.91 -36.11
N GLY A 558 15.06 -4.53 -36.01
CA GLY A 558 15.76 -3.82 -37.08
C GLY A 558 15.81 -4.60 -38.40
N SER A 559 15.76 -3.88 -39.53
CA SER A 559 15.99 -4.45 -40.87
C SER A 559 17.47 -4.69 -41.19
N GLY A 560 18.36 -4.31 -40.32
CA GLY A 560 19.79 -4.65 -40.37
C GLY A 560 20.03 -5.85 -39.48
N GLY A 561 20.89 -6.81 -39.89
CA GLY A 561 21.13 -8.04 -39.11
C GLY A 561 21.32 -7.75 -37.64
N ASN A 562 20.82 -8.69 -36.82
CA ASN A 562 20.82 -8.65 -35.35
C ASN A 562 22.08 -7.98 -34.76
N ALA A 563 21.92 -6.95 -33.97
CA ALA A 563 23.01 -6.37 -33.19
C ALA A 563 23.26 -7.23 -31.94
N PRO A 564 24.45 -7.79 -31.74
CA PRO A 564 24.70 -8.59 -30.56
C PRO A 564 24.40 -7.81 -29.27
N PRO A 565 23.88 -8.50 -28.24
CA PRO A 565 23.57 -7.88 -26.96
C PRO A 565 24.83 -7.32 -26.30
N VAL A 566 24.69 -6.39 -25.36
CA VAL A 566 25.80 -5.88 -24.54
C VAL A 566 25.76 -6.56 -23.19
N ALA A 567 26.64 -7.53 -22.95
CA ALA A 567 26.78 -8.19 -21.67
C ALA A 567 27.35 -7.25 -20.62
N ASN A 568 26.70 -7.12 -19.49
CA ASN A 568 27.20 -6.36 -18.34
C ASN A 568 26.61 -6.87 -17.03
N PHE A 569 27.35 -6.73 -15.92
CA PHE A 569 26.87 -7.08 -14.61
C PHE A 569 27.57 -6.28 -13.52
N THR A 570 26.91 -6.20 -12.36
CA THR A 570 27.49 -5.72 -11.12
C THR A 570 27.58 -6.87 -10.12
N SER A 571 28.49 -6.75 -9.15
CA SER A 571 28.67 -7.75 -8.10
C SER A 571 28.90 -7.09 -6.76
N SER A 572 28.36 -7.70 -5.69
CA SER A 572 28.56 -7.28 -4.31
C SER A 572 29.00 -8.49 -3.50
N ALA A 573 30.20 -8.43 -2.94
CA ALA A 573 30.80 -9.51 -2.14
C ALA A 573 30.58 -9.25 -0.65
N SER A 574 30.16 -10.29 0.07
CA SER A 574 30.04 -10.35 1.52
C SER A 574 30.67 -11.65 2.00
N GLY A 575 31.90 -11.57 2.53
CA GLY A 575 32.72 -12.73 2.88
C GLY A 575 33.02 -13.60 1.66
N LEU A 576 32.63 -14.86 1.71
CA LEU A 576 32.79 -15.81 0.60
C LEU A 576 31.59 -15.82 -0.36
N THR A 577 30.52 -15.07 -0.06
CA THR A 577 29.32 -15.03 -0.90
C THR A 577 29.28 -13.76 -1.72
N VAL A 578 28.94 -13.89 -3.00
CA VAL A 578 28.79 -12.78 -3.94
C VAL A 578 27.40 -12.82 -4.54
N ALA A 579 26.71 -11.70 -4.45
CA ALA A 579 25.47 -11.45 -5.19
C ALA A 579 25.85 -10.81 -6.54
N PHE A 580 25.33 -11.36 -7.62
CA PHE A 580 25.50 -10.83 -8.97
C PHE A 580 24.17 -10.26 -9.45
N ASN A 581 24.24 -9.14 -10.14
CA ASN A 581 23.09 -8.54 -10.79
C ASN A 581 23.41 -8.31 -12.27
N ASP A 582 22.64 -8.94 -13.15
CA ASP A 582 22.75 -8.72 -14.59
C ASP A 582 22.25 -7.31 -14.94
N THR A 583 23.06 -6.58 -15.68
CA THR A 583 22.74 -5.24 -16.22
C THR A 583 22.95 -5.22 -17.73
N SER A 584 22.89 -6.40 -18.37
CA SER A 584 23.00 -6.53 -19.81
C SER A 584 21.83 -5.85 -20.51
N SER A 585 22.08 -5.36 -21.71
CA SER A 585 21.08 -4.71 -22.55
C SER A 585 21.21 -5.19 -23.99
N ASP A 586 20.12 -5.10 -24.73
CA ASP A 586 20.08 -5.28 -26.15
C ASP A 586 19.43 -4.06 -26.78
N SER A 587 19.98 -3.59 -27.89
CA SER A 587 19.56 -2.35 -28.54
C SER A 587 18.43 -2.52 -29.54
N ASP A 588 18.23 -3.72 -30.04
CA ASP A 588 17.25 -4.06 -31.06
C ASP A 588 16.43 -5.33 -30.76
N GLY A 589 16.64 -5.93 -29.55
CA GLY A 589 15.94 -7.13 -29.10
C GLY A 589 15.86 -7.26 -27.58
N SER A 590 15.84 -8.49 -27.10
CA SER A 590 15.79 -8.83 -25.68
C SER A 590 16.74 -9.96 -25.32
N ILE A 591 17.25 -9.97 -24.07
CA ILE A 591 18.10 -11.05 -23.55
C ILE A 591 17.23 -12.24 -23.19
N VAL A 592 17.31 -13.34 -23.97
CA VAL A 592 16.54 -14.55 -23.77
C VAL A 592 17.25 -15.60 -22.92
N SER A 593 18.57 -15.58 -22.88
CA SER A 593 19.33 -16.54 -22.04
C SER A 593 20.58 -15.92 -21.42
N ARG A 594 20.98 -16.51 -20.30
CA ARG A 594 22.16 -16.14 -19.51
C ARG A 594 22.96 -17.38 -19.16
N SER A 595 24.28 -17.27 -19.20
CA SER A 595 25.20 -18.31 -18.76
C SER A 595 26.33 -17.69 -17.95
N TRP A 596 26.34 -17.95 -16.67
CA TRP A 596 27.40 -17.54 -15.75
C TRP A 596 28.42 -18.63 -15.57
N ASN A 597 29.69 -18.25 -15.61
CA ASN A 597 30.80 -19.06 -15.12
C ASN A 597 31.48 -18.28 -14.00
N PHE A 598 31.52 -18.86 -12.81
CA PHE A 598 32.03 -18.17 -11.62
C PHE A 598 33.56 -18.26 -11.43
N GLY A 599 34.25 -18.89 -12.35
CA GLY A 599 35.72 -18.99 -12.30
C GLY A 599 36.25 -20.06 -11.34
N ASP A 600 35.36 -20.80 -10.69
CA ASP A 600 35.69 -21.95 -9.83
C ASP A 600 35.19 -23.30 -10.42
N GLY A 601 34.78 -23.30 -11.67
CA GLY A 601 34.23 -24.45 -12.38
C GLY A 601 32.71 -24.61 -12.23
N THR A 602 32.04 -23.77 -11.45
CA THR A 602 30.57 -23.79 -11.32
C THR A 602 29.91 -22.77 -12.23
N THR A 603 28.63 -23.00 -12.58
CA THR A 603 27.87 -22.19 -13.52
C THR A 603 26.45 -21.91 -13.01
N SER A 604 25.75 -20.93 -13.62
CA SER A 604 24.33 -20.62 -13.35
C SER A 604 23.66 -20.03 -14.60
N THR A 605 22.33 -20.16 -14.69
CA THR A 605 21.51 -19.53 -15.74
C THR A 605 20.52 -18.51 -15.15
N ALA A 606 20.57 -18.27 -13.84
CA ALA A 606 19.68 -17.29 -13.17
C ALA A 606 20.01 -15.85 -13.59
N ALA A 607 19.00 -14.98 -13.62
CA ALA A 607 19.19 -13.56 -13.96
C ALA A 607 20.07 -12.83 -12.93
N SER A 608 19.88 -13.11 -11.65
CA SER A 608 20.68 -12.52 -10.56
C SER A 608 21.11 -13.60 -9.57
N PRO A 609 22.16 -14.38 -9.89
CA PRO A 609 22.60 -15.48 -9.04
C PRO A 609 23.35 -14.99 -7.81
N SER A 610 23.26 -15.76 -6.73
CA SER A 610 24.17 -15.67 -5.59
C SER A 610 25.10 -16.87 -5.58
N LYS A 611 26.40 -16.63 -5.35
CA LYS A 611 27.44 -17.65 -5.34
C LYS A 611 28.27 -17.59 -4.08
N THR A 612 28.36 -18.70 -3.37
CA THR A 612 29.31 -18.85 -2.26
C THR A 612 30.54 -19.65 -2.76
N TYR A 613 31.71 -19.05 -2.63
CA TYR A 613 32.98 -19.68 -2.99
C TYR A 613 33.53 -20.52 -1.84
N ALA A 614 34.25 -21.58 -2.16
CA ALA A 614 34.81 -22.48 -1.15
C ALA A 614 36.04 -21.89 -0.42
N ALA A 615 36.73 -20.95 -1.03
CA ALA A 615 37.93 -20.31 -0.46
C ALA A 615 37.97 -18.82 -0.81
N ALA A 616 38.66 -18.05 0.01
CA ALA A 616 39.02 -16.66 -0.29
C ALA A 616 39.95 -16.59 -1.49
N GLY A 617 39.77 -15.62 -2.35
CA GLY A 617 40.59 -15.46 -3.56
C GLY A 617 39.95 -14.51 -4.55
N SER A 618 40.64 -14.37 -5.69
CA SER A 618 40.16 -13.62 -6.83
C SER A 618 39.70 -14.58 -7.93
N TYR A 619 38.44 -14.47 -8.31
CA TYR A 619 37.83 -15.35 -9.31
C TYR A 619 37.47 -14.54 -10.55
N THR A 620 37.77 -15.06 -11.71
CA THR A 620 37.36 -14.45 -12.98
C THR A 620 35.98 -14.94 -13.34
N VAL A 621 34.99 -14.05 -13.15
CA VAL A 621 33.59 -14.36 -13.46
C VAL A 621 33.25 -13.91 -14.86
N THR A 622 32.56 -14.78 -15.60
CA THR A 622 32.15 -14.54 -16.99
C THR A 622 30.64 -14.67 -17.08
N LEU A 623 29.97 -13.66 -17.62
CA LEU A 623 28.57 -13.71 -18.05
C LEU A 623 28.51 -13.72 -19.56
N THR A 624 27.86 -14.71 -20.13
CA THR A 624 27.48 -14.76 -21.54
C THR A 624 25.96 -14.58 -21.62
N VAL A 625 25.51 -13.64 -22.43
CA VAL A 625 24.10 -13.45 -22.73
C VAL A 625 23.81 -13.73 -24.19
N THR A 626 22.58 -14.18 -24.46
CA THR A 626 22.08 -14.44 -25.82
C THR A 626 20.81 -13.63 -26.00
N ASP A 627 20.68 -12.98 -27.14
CA ASP A 627 19.46 -12.24 -27.53
C ASP A 627 18.40 -13.17 -28.16
N ASP A 628 17.25 -12.63 -28.50
CA ASP A 628 16.11 -13.35 -29.08
C ASP A 628 16.36 -13.78 -30.54
N ASP A 629 17.37 -13.21 -31.21
CA ASP A 629 17.79 -13.59 -32.56
C ASP A 629 19.03 -14.54 -32.58
N GLY A 630 19.56 -14.91 -31.40
CA GLY A 630 20.59 -15.93 -31.21
C GLY A 630 22.04 -15.42 -31.20
N ALA A 631 22.28 -14.10 -31.30
CA ALA A 631 23.63 -13.57 -31.12
C ALA A 631 24.03 -13.56 -29.63
N THR A 632 25.32 -13.58 -29.38
CA THR A 632 25.86 -13.68 -28.03
C THR A 632 26.88 -12.59 -27.74
N ASN A 633 26.96 -12.15 -26.49
CA ASN A 633 28.03 -11.30 -25.99
C ASN A 633 28.47 -11.77 -24.60
N THR A 634 29.71 -11.44 -24.25
CA THR A 634 30.32 -11.91 -23.01
C THR A 634 31.01 -10.79 -22.26
N LYS A 635 30.73 -10.71 -20.95
CA LYS A 635 31.41 -9.84 -19.99
C LYS A 635 32.20 -10.64 -18.99
N THR A 636 33.46 -10.25 -18.81
CA THR A 636 34.34 -10.86 -17.81
C THR A 636 34.76 -9.80 -16.79
N ALA A 637 34.73 -10.14 -15.51
CA ALA A 637 35.21 -9.30 -14.42
C ALA A 637 35.90 -10.15 -13.34
N SER A 638 36.89 -9.57 -12.67
CA SER A 638 37.51 -10.19 -11.50
C SER A 638 36.72 -9.85 -10.25
N VAL A 639 36.35 -10.82 -9.47
CA VAL A 639 35.65 -10.68 -8.20
C VAL A 639 36.48 -11.26 -7.07
N THR A 640 36.78 -10.47 -6.08
CA THR A 640 37.59 -10.86 -4.92
C THR A 640 36.68 -11.18 -3.74
N VAL A 641 36.83 -12.36 -3.14
CA VAL A 641 36.06 -12.79 -1.98
C VAL A 641 36.99 -13.10 -0.80
N GLY A 642 36.47 -12.90 0.41
CA GLY A 642 37.23 -13.25 1.62
C GLY A 642 38.18 -12.17 2.11
N THR A 643 38.16 -10.93 1.55
CA THR A 643 38.95 -9.81 2.05
C THR A 643 38.02 -8.65 2.45
N GLY A 644 37.79 -8.49 3.77
CA GLY A 644 37.63 -7.19 4.37
C GLY A 644 36.33 -6.39 4.09
N GLY A 645 35.18 -7.00 3.99
CA GLY A 645 33.91 -6.28 4.16
C GLY A 645 33.42 -6.40 5.61
N VAL A 646 32.79 -5.34 6.16
CA VAL A 646 32.11 -5.41 7.46
C VAL A 646 30.99 -6.44 7.37
N GLN A 647 31.00 -7.46 8.24
CA GLN A 647 29.97 -8.49 8.32
C GLN A 647 29.43 -8.60 9.72
N THR A 648 28.13 -8.84 9.84
CA THR A 648 27.47 -9.12 11.10
C THR A 648 27.15 -10.60 11.21
N TYR A 649 27.55 -11.22 12.30
CA TYR A 649 27.26 -12.59 12.69
C TYR A 649 26.34 -12.55 13.89
N SER A 650 25.26 -13.30 13.92
CA SER A 650 24.28 -13.27 14.98
C SER A 650 23.83 -14.66 15.43
N ASN A 651 23.40 -14.74 16.67
CA ASN A 651 22.71 -15.89 17.23
C ASN A 651 21.49 -15.41 18.02
N ALA A 652 20.30 -15.83 17.63
CA ALA A 652 19.02 -15.52 18.25
C ALA A 652 18.37 -16.76 18.89
N THR A 653 19.16 -17.76 19.22
CA THR A 653 18.68 -18.94 19.93
C THR A 653 18.72 -18.64 21.44
N ASP A 654 17.58 -18.75 22.09
CA ASP A 654 17.45 -18.55 23.53
C ASP A 654 18.30 -19.57 24.32
N VAL A 655 19.11 -19.05 25.26
CA VAL A 655 19.92 -19.88 26.17
C VAL A 655 19.65 -19.48 27.61
N ASN A 656 19.01 -20.35 28.39
CA ASN A 656 18.66 -20.09 29.76
C ASN A 656 19.93 -19.86 30.64
N ILE A 657 19.90 -18.84 31.48
CA ILE A 657 20.95 -18.54 32.46
C ILE A 657 20.54 -19.18 33.78
N PRO A 658 21.33 -20.15 34.31
CA PRO A 658 20.98 -20.80 35.56
C PRO A 658 21.18 -19.83 36.74
N ASP A 659 20.21 -19.79 37.66
CA ASP A 659 20.20 -18.98 38.87
C ASP A 659 21.44 -19.27 39.77
N ASN A 660 22.11 -18.22 40.19
CA ASN A 660 23.26 -18.22 41.09
C ASN A 660 24.33 -19.30 40.73
N ASN A 661 24.67 -19.40 39.48
CA ASN A 661 25.56 -20.44 38.94
C ASN A 661 26.86 -19.84 38.42
N ALA A 662 27.98 -20.20 39.07
CA ALA A 662 29.29 -19.67 38.69
C ALA A 662 29.81 -20.04 37.31
N THR A 663 29.24 -21.08 36.67
CA THR A 663 29.57 -21.49 35.29
C THR A 663 28.83 -20.65 34.28
N GLY A 664 27.57 -20.25 34.59
CA GLY A 664 26.70 -19.47 33.72
C GLY A 664 26.22 -20.23 32.48
N ALA A 665 25.68 -19.46 31.54
CA ALA A 665 25.21 -19.92 30.23
C ALA A 665 26.14 -19.39 29.15
N THR A 666 26.22 -20.14 28.03
CA THR A 666 27.07 -19.74 26.88
C THR A 666 26.33 -19.93 25.58
N SER A 667 26.24 -18.87 24.78
CA SER A 667 25.76 -18.85 23.41
C SER A 667 26.94 -18.70 22.44
N SER A 668 26.94 -19.35 21.30
CA SER A 668 28.09 -19.40 20.38
C SER A 668 27.75 -18.91 18.98
N ILE A 669 28.71 -18.22 18.36
CA ILE A 669 28.69 -17.81 16.94
C ILE A 669 29.96 -18.38 16.30
N ALA A 670 29.80 -19.17 15.22
CA ALA A 670 30.92 -19.66 14.44
C ALA A 670 31.20 -18.67 13.29
N VAL A 671 32.42 -18.18 13.22
CA VAL A 671 32.93 -17.34 12.13
C VAL A 671 33.91 -18.15 11.31
N SER A 672 33.74 -18.16 10.00
CA SER A 672 34.64 -18.88 9.06
C SER A 672 34.75 -18.14 7.74
N GLY A 673 35.74 -18.47 6.93
CA GLY A 673 35.92 -17.88 5.61
C GLY A 673 36.48 -16.46 5.60
N ARG A 674 36.94 -15.96 6.76
CA ARG A 674 37.61 -14.65 6.89
C ARG A 674 39.15 -14.84 6.96
N SER A 675 39.88 -13.79 6.76
CA SER A 675 41.34 -13.80 6.91
C SER A 675 41.80 -12.70 7.83
N GLY A 676 42.85 -12.96 8.62
CA GLY A 676 43.46 -11.99 9.54
C GLY A 676 42.76 -11.89 10.88
N ASN A 677 43.09 -10.85 11.59
CA ASN A 677 42.55 -10.54 12.92
C ASN A 677 41.27 -9.71 12.84
N ALA A 678 40.50 -9.71 13.90
CA ALA A 678 39.35 -8.84 14.07
C ALA A 678 39.80 -7.35 14.10
N PRO A 679 38.92 -6.40 13.74
CA PRO A 679 39.29 -4.97 13.76
C PRO A 679 39.27 -4.39 15.19
N ALA A 680 39.95 -3.25 15.38
CA ALA A 680 39.92 -2.51 16.61
C ALA A 680 38.59 -1.80 16.89
N ASP A 681 37.75 -1.67 15.90
CA ASP A 681 36.40 -1.04 15.94
C ASP A 681 35.26 -2.05 15.79
N ALA A 682 35.50 -3.33 16.10
CA ALA A 682 34.48 -4.37 16.10
C ALA A 682 33.29 -3.96 16.99
N LYS A 683 32.09 -4.32 16.57
CA LYS A 683 30.87 -3.99 17.33
C LYS A 683 30.22 -5.25 17.89
N VAL A 684 29.75 -5.15 19.14
CA VAL A 684 28.97 -6.19 19.79
C VAL A 684 27.61 -5.64 20.21
N SER A 685 26.56 -6.39 19.88
CA SER A 685 25.22 -6.14 20.40
C SER A 685 24.76 -7.34 21.20
N VAL A 686 24.11 -7.12 22.36
CA VAL A 686 23.67 -8.16 23.29
C VAL A 686 22.27 -7.84 23.79
N ASN A 687 21.41 -8.83 23.83
CA ASN A 687 20.08 -8.80 24.42
C ASN A 687 19.92 -9.98 25.37
N ILE A 688 19.97 -9.71 26.66
CA ILE A 688 19.73 -10.70 27.72
C ILE A 688 18.51 -10.26 28.51
N GLN A 689 17.53 -11.12 28.58
CA GLN A 689 16.31 -10.93 29.36
C GLN A 689 16.54 -11.47 30.78
N HIS A 690 16.53 -10.60 31.77
CA HIS A 690 16.72 -10.94 33.17
C HIS A 690 16.04 -9.91 34.05
N PRO A 691 15.30 -10.26 35.12
CA PRO A 691 14.58 -9.30 35.93
C PRO A 691 15.52 -8.44 36.82
N TYR A 692 16.79 -8.81 36.96
CA TYR A 692 17.77 -8.08 37.79
C TYR A 692 19.16 -8.09 37.15
N ARG A 693 19.43 -7.13 36.27
CA ARG A 693 20.71 -7.07 35.54
C ARG A 693 21.94 -6.86 36.44
N GLY A 694 21.73 -6.36 37.67
CA GLY A 694 22.79 -6.18 38.69
C GLY A 694 23.39 -7.49 39.17
N ASP A 695 22.78 -8.62 38.88
CA ASP A 695 23.28 -9.94 39.25
C ASP A 695 24.15 -10.57 38.17
N LEU A 696 24.07 -10.03 36.95
CA LEU A 696 24.73 -10.59 35.78
C LEU A 696 26.17 -10.09 35.59
N VAL A 697 27.04 -11.04 35.24
CA VAL A 697 28.34 -10.78 34.60
C VAL A 697 28.27 -11.34 33.19
N VAL A 698 28.56 -10.50 32.19
CA VAL A 698 28.49 -10.87 30.77
C VAL A 698 29.85 -10.62 30.13
N ASP A 699 30.40 -11.68 29.51
CA ASP A 699 31.68 -11.65 28.84
C ASP A 699 31.50 -12.12 27.37
N LEU A 700 32.18 -11.42 26.47
CA LEU A 700 32.47 -11.92 25.13
C LEU A 700 33.78 -12.72 25.23
N ILE A 701 33.77 -13.93 24.70
CA ILE A 701 34.95 -14.83 24.70
C ILE A 701 35.38 -15.07 23.25
N ALA A 702 36.63 -14.71 22.97
CA ALA A 702 37.24 -14.90 21.65
C ALA A 702 37.55 -16.39 21.37
N PRO A 703 37.88 -16.75 20.15
CA PRO A 703 38.19 -18.14 19.75
C PRO A 703 39.35 -18.79 20.50
N ASP A 704 40.31 -18.00 20.93
CA ASP A 704 41.46 -18.46 21.75
C ASP A 704 41.14 -18.58 23.24
N GLY A 705 39.96 -18.09 23.67
CA GLY A 705 39.51 -18.13 25.05
C GLY A 705 39.69 -16.80 25.81
N THR A 706 40.24 -15.76 25.19
CA THR A 706 40.37 -14.43 25.79
C THR A 706 38.98 -13.86 26.09
N ALA A 707 38.77 -13.32 27.29
CA ALA A 707 37.49 -12.81 27.75
C ALA A 707 37.46 -11.28 27.81
N TYR A 708 36.47 -10.68 27.21
CA TYR A 708 36.20 -9.24 27.17
C TYR A 708 34.91 -8.94 27.94
N ASN A 709 35.01 -8.23 29.06
CA ASN A 709 33.87 -7.97 29.89
C ASN A 709 32.92 -6.91 29.27
N LEU A 710 31.67 -7.29 29.06
CA LEU A 710 30.65 -6.44 28.51
C LEU A 710 29.74 -5.83 29.57
N HIS A 711 29.48 -6.56 30.65
CA HIS A 711 28.68 -6.12 31.78
C HIS A 711 29.18 -6.80 33.08
N ASN A 712 29.29 -6.02 34.14
CA ASN A 712 29.76 -6.54 35.45
C ASN A 712 28.90 -5.95 36.55
N ARG A 713 27.77 -6.58 36.85
CA ARG A 713 26.90 -6.29 37.99
C ARG A 713 26.54 -4.82 38.15
N SER A 714 26.34 -4.07 37.06
CA SER A 714 26.00 -2.65 37.11
C SER A 714 24.49 -2.43 36.91
N GLY A 715 23.93 -1.43 37.62
CA GLY A 715 22.51 -1.06 37.50
C GLY A 715 21.57 -1.93 38.33
N THR A 716 21.72 -1.89 39.62
CA THR A 716 21.23 -2.79 40.67
C THR A 716 19.77 -3.25 40.61
N SER A 717 18.80 -2.49 40.13
CA SER A 717 17.37 -2.88 40.13
C SER A 717 16.72 -2.72 38.78
N ALA A 718 17.50 -2.59 37.70
CA ALA A 718 16.99 -2.48 36.37
C ALA A 718 16.94 -3.84 35.70
N ASP A 719 15.91 -4.05 34.88
CA ASP A 719 15.74 -5.26 34.08
C ASP A 719 16.66 -5.26 32.84
N HIS A 720 17.04 -6.44 32.43
CA HIS A 720 17.70 -6.77 31.16
C HIS A 720 19.09 -6.14 30.93
N VAL A 721 19.95 -6.85 30.23
CA VAL A 721 21.22 -6.32 29.70
C VAL A 721 21.04 -6.13 28.20
N ILE A 722 20.87 -4.87 27.79
CA ILE A 722 20.77 -4.48 26.37
C ILE A 722 22.00 -3.66 26.03
N ILE A 723 22.77 -4.14 25.09
CA ILE A 723 23.96 -3.47 24.53
C ILE A 723 23.74 -3.37 23.02
N THR A 724 23.84 -2.18 22.45
CA THR A 724 23.68 -1.94 21.02
C THR A 724 24.97 -1.35 20.46
N ASP A 725 25.53 -2.02 19.45
CA ASP A 725 26.69 -1.58 18.66
C ASP A 725 27.86 -1.04 19.50
N ARG A 726 28.13 -1.67 20.66
CA ARG A 726 29.26 -1.31 21.51
C ARG A 726 30.55 -1.63 20.77
N VAL A 727 31.38 -0.61 20.56
CA VAL A 727 32.70 -0.76 19.97
C VAL A 727 33.62 -1.42 20.96
N ILE A 728 34.39 -2.41 20.49
CA ILE A 728 35.37 -3.17 21.27
C ILE A 728 36.58 -3.47 20.38
N ASP A 729 37.77 -3.23 20.98
CA ASP A 729 39.03 -3.57 20.29
C ASP A 729 39.31 -5.06 20.41
N LEU A 730 39.20 -5.74 19.26
CA LEU A 730 39.46 -7.17 19.13
C LEU A 730 40.66 -7.44 18.19
N SER A 731 41.50 -6.45 17.93
CA SER A 731 42.59 -6.52 16.97
C SER A 731 43.68 -7.57 17.27
N SER A 732 43.73 -8.03 18.51
CA SER A 732 44.60 -9.16 18.92
C SER A 732 44.02 -10.52 18.55
N GLU A 733 42.72 -10.62 18.25
CA GLU A 733 41.99 -11.87 18.07
C GLU A 733 41.86 -12.29 16.61
N THR A 734 41.91 -13.60 16.35
CA THR A 734 41.67 -14.13 15.02
C THR A 734 40.17 -14.03 14.67
N LEU A 735 39.84 -13.59 13.43
CA LEU A 735 38.47 -13.51 12.98
C LEU A 735 37.76 -14.86 12.98
N ASN A 736 38.43 -15.90 12.42
CA ASN A 736 37.81 -17.22 12.30
C ASN A 736 37.89 -17.98 13.64
N GLY A 737 36.82 -18.71 13.92
CA GLY A 737 36.69 -19.53 15.12
C GLY A 737 35.32 -19.43 15.76
N THR A 738 35.20 -19.98 16.94
CA THR A 738 33.93 -19.94 17.69
C THR A 738 34.01 -18.84 18.75
N TRP A 739 33.30 -17.76 18.49
CA TRP A 739 33.06 -16.69 19.46
C TRP A 739 31.92 -17.08 20.39
N LYS A 740 31.99 -16.69 21.65
CA LYS A 740 30.99 -17.07 22.67
C LYS A 740 30.59 -15.85 23.47
N LEU A 741 29.29 -15.74 23.74
CA LEU A 741 28.75 -14.87 24.78
C LEU A 741 28.48 -15.69 26.03
N ARG A 742 29.11 -15.37 27.16
CA ARG A 742 28.85 -16.02 28.43
C ARG A 742 28.15 -15.06 29.37
N ALA A 743 27.04 -15.51 29.94
CA ALA A 743 26.32 -14.79 30.99
C ALA A 743 26.28 -15.63 32.27
N ILE A 744 26.69 -15.01 33.38
CA ILE A 744 26.78 -15.65 34.72
C ILE A 744 25.88 -14.85 35.65
N ASP A 745 24.94 -15.53 36.28
CA ASP A 745 24.14 -14.98 37.35
C ASP A 745 24.86 -15.24 38.70
N ARG A 746 25.03 -14.20 39.51
CA ARG A 746 25.78 -14.17 40.78
C ARG A 746 24.90 -13.95 42.01
N ALA A 747 23.61 -13.99 41.88
CA ALA A 747 22.68 -13.90 43.01
C ALA A 747 21.57 -14.96 42.84
N SER A 748 20.79 -15.17 43.87
CA SER A 748 19.74 -16.16 43.90
C SER A 748 18.37 -15.49 43.84
N GLN A 749 17.36 -16.15 43.31
CA GLN A 749 15.93 -15.87 43.33
C GLN A 749 15.31 -15.42 42.01
N ASP A 750 16.09 -15.23 40.96
CA ASP A 750 15.56 -14.91 39.64
C ASP A 750 16.36 -15.64 38.55
N VAL A 751 15.75 -15.73 37.39
CA VAL A 751 16.30 -16.43 36.22
C VAL A 751 16.07 -15.62 34.96
N GLY A 752 16.96 -15.77 33.98
CA GLY A 752 16.87 -15.12 32.71
C GLY A 752 17.40 -15.98 31.59
N TYR A 753 17.56 -15.38 30.42
CA TYR A 753 18.12 -16.07 29.24
C TYR A 753 18.85 -15.08 28.32
N ILE A 754 19.84 -15.58 27.61
CA ILE A 754 20.42 -14.87 26.46
C ILE A 754 19.41 -15.00 25.33
N ASN A 755 18.79 -13.90 24.92
CA ASN A 755 17.82 -13.88 23.85
C ASN A 755 18.49 -13.78 22.47
N SER A 756 19.46 -12.88 22.34
CA SER A 756 20.21 -12.74 21.08
C SER A 756 21.49 -11.95 21.29
N TRP A 757 22.43 -12.14 20.39
CA TRP A 757 23.63 -11.33 20.31
C TRP A 757 24.24 -11.34 18.92
N SER A 758 25.06 -10.35 18.61
CA SER A 758 25.74 -10.25 17.35
C SER A 758 27.13 -9.63 17.46
N LEU A 759 27.98 -10.00 16.51
CA LEU A 759 29.30 -9.41 16.27
C LEU A 759 29.36 -8.86 14.86
N THR A 760 29.87 -7.66 14.71
CA THR A 760 30.12 -7.02 13.43
C THR A 760 31.60 -6.69 13.30
N PHE A 761 32.24 -7.27 12.27
CA PHE A 761 33.65 -7.11 11.97
C PHE A 761 33.86 -6.54 10.59
#